data_bd4a73d9da1e4bcb71b324266fbab662
#
_entry.id   bd4a73d9da1e4bcb71b324266fbab662
#
_cell.length_a   1.000
_cell.length_b   1.000
_cell.length_c   1.000
_cell.angle_alpha   90.00
_cell.angle_beta   90.00
_cell.angle_gamma   90.00
#
_symmetry.space_group_name_H-M   'P 1'
#
loop_
_entity.id
_entity.type
_entity.pdbx_description
1 polymer ?
#
loop_
_entity_poly.entity_id
_entity_poly.type
_entity_poly.pdbx_seq_one_letter_code
_entity_poly.pdbx_strand_id
1 'polypeptide(L)'
;VVSHADQCDLPAEKLKPILEVLDTTPLLPKLLWQLGNWAANYYQHPKGDALLHLLPVRLRQGHNNQMISRFWQRLDTKPELSRAPKQASVWQQLEPLPKIFNEHHLAHAQLATKDIKPLLDKGLIIAAQPSQSTPTNQLRGPALTLNDEQQNAYTNISQQLRQFSCHLLQGVTGSGKTEVYLQLIAHCLEQGQRVLILVPEIGLTHQLLARLQERFSNAILALHSGLTDQQRLDAWQQSSLGQGDIIVGTRSAIFTPIPDLGLIIVDEEHDQAFKQQEGFRYHGRDVAIKRAYDANIPILLGSATPSLESLDNSHRQRYQLHQLNNRAGGASQQSYEVIDLRQQPVIAGISERISMIMATQLEAGNQVLLMLNRRGFAPSLQCQTCGQTVTCPACDTNLTLHKSPARLHCHHCGYQQPINPSCPSCHAKQMRPLGSGTERIEEQLQTQFPAYPVHRIDRDSTRNKGALSAILEEIHTGQPCILIGTQMLAKGHHFPHVTMAVIVDADSSLFSSDFRAPERLAQLIIQTSGRAGRASLPGTAYIQTYQAEHPVITTLTQQGYGAFAELELAQRQISLLPPFGYMAVFLVQARQEYAAYDLLTWLQEHISQPDFAAHAQDLQYFGPMPAAMPKRANQFRVQMQLQHPSRSHLQNICRQLCWLLEQHPESKKCRWSLDIDPQEL
;
A
#
# COMPACT_ATOMS: atom_id res chain seq x y z
N VAL A 1 -17.17 -13.62 -21.60
CA VAL A 1 -16.99 -13.40 -23.04
C VAL A 1 -16.51 -11.96 -23.24
N VAL A 2 -15.35 -11.79 -23.86
CA VAL A 2 -14.73 -10.47 -24.09
C VAL A 2 -15.29 -9.83 -25.37
N SER A 3 -15.35 -10.61 -26.40
CA SER A 3 -15.95 -10.30 -27.69
C SER A 3 -16.20 -11.61 -28.43
N HIS A 4 -16.99 -11.58 -29.48
CA HIS A 4 -17.08 -12.67 -30.42
C HIS A 4 -16.78 -12.16 -31.82
N ALA A 5 -16.25 -13.03 -32.64
CA ALA A 5 -15.92 -12.77 -34.05
C ALA A 5 -16.36 -13.97 -34.86
N ASP A 6 -16.83 -13.71 -36.08
CA ASP A 6 -17.28 -14.75 -37.00
C ASP A 6 -16.10 -15.45 -37.70
N GLN A 7 -14.88 -14.87 -37.63
CA GLN A 7 -13.65 -15.41 -38.19
C GLN A 7 -12.54 -15.40 -37.16
N CYS A 8 -11.67 -16.39 -37.20
CA CYS A 8 -10.53 -16.56 -36.31
C CYS A 8 -9.34 -17.10 -37.10
N ASP A 9 -8.15 -16.52 -36.92
CA ASP A 9 -6.90 -16.98 -37.55
C ASP A 9 -6.31 -18.24 -36.87
N LEU A 10 -6.92 -18.71 -35.77
CA LEU A 10 -6.47 -19.91 -35.11
C LEU A 10 -7.06 -21.16 -35.75
N PRO A 11 -6.27 -22.24 -35.90
CA PRO A 11 -6.79 -23.53 -36.33
C PRO A 11 -7.94 -24.01 -35.43
N ALA A 12 -8.97 -24.59 -36.02
CA ALA A 12 -10.18 -25.05 -35.31
C ALA A 12 -9.83 -26.00 -34.12
N GLU A 13 -8.78 -26.79 -34.24
CA GLU A 13 -8.28 -27.71 -33.22
C GLU A 13 -7.75 -27.02 -31.96
N LYS A 14 -7.38 -25.73 -32.07
CA LYS A 14 -6.92 -24.91 -30.96
C LYS A 14 -8.04 -24.13 -30.28
N LEU A 15 -9.23 -24.12 -30.87
CA LEU A 15 -10.41 -23.46 -30.31
C LEU A 15 -11.05 -24.38 -29.26
N LYS A 16 -11.24 -23.86 -28.07
CA LYS A 16 -11.94 -24.57 -26.99
C LYS A 16 -13.39 -24.13 -26.96
N PRO A 17 -14.37 -25.08 -26.89
CA PRO A 17 -15.77 -24.71 -26.75
C PRO A 17 -16.04 -24.02 -25.41
N ILE A 18 -17.02 -23.11 -25.42
CA ILE A 18 -17.58 -22.58 -24.17
C ILE A 18 -18.39 -23.72 -23.54
N LEU A 19 -18.03 -24.10 -22.32
CA LEU A 19 -18.70 -25.19 -21.62
C LEU A 19 -20.04 -24.73 -21.04
N GLU A 20 -20.05 -23.56 -20.44
CA GLU A 20 -21.21 -22.96 -19.75
C GLU A 20 -21.09 -21.46 -19.67
N VAL A 21 -22.21 -20.75 -19.75
CA VAL A 21 -22.32 -19.31 -19.45
C VAL A 21 -22.88 -19.17 -18.03
N LEU A 22 -22.03 -18.79 -17.09
CA LEU A 22 -22.36 -18.75 -15.66
C LEU A 22 -23.27 -17.58 -15.29
N ASP A 23 -23.14 -16.45 -15.99
CA ASP A 23 -23.81 -15.20 -15.66
C ASP A 23 -24.64 -14.72 -16.85
N THR A 24 -25.88 -14.33 -16.60
CA THR A 24 -26.82 -13.83 -17.64
C THR A 24 -26.57 -12.35 -17.99
N THR A 25 -25.88 -11.63 -17.11
CA THR A 25 -25.56 -10.20 -17.27
C THR A 25 -24.06 -9.97 -17.13
N PRO A 26 -23.51 -8.95 -17.81
CA PRO A 26 -22.08 -8.61 -17.64
C PRO A 26 -21.72 -8.30 -16.20
N LEU A 27 -20.68 -8.95 -15.67
CA LEU A 27 -20.20 -8.74 -14.31
C LEU A 27 -19.55 -7.37 -14.09
N LEU A 28 -18.89 -6.84 -15.15
CA LEU A 28 -18.21 -5.56 -15.10
C LEU A 28 -18.99 -4.49 -15.86
N PRO A 29 -19.31 -3.36 -15.22
CA PRO A 29 -19.84 -2.18 -15.92
C PRO A 29 -18.91 -1.73 -17.04
N LYS A 30 -19.48 -1.10 -18.09
CA LYS A 30 -18.76 -0.66 -19.28
C LYS A 30 -17.50 0.17 -18.95
N LEU A 31 -17.59 1.11 -18.02
CA LEU A 31 -16.45 1.95 -17.62
C LEU A 31 -15.32 1.11 -16.99
N LEU A 32 -15.62 0.15 -16.13
CA LEU A 32 -14.58 -0.73 -15.56
C LEU A 32 -13.97 -1.66 -16.60
N TRP A 33 -14.78 -2.14 -17.53
CA TRP A 33 -14.29 -2.91 -18.68
C TRP A 33 -13.30 -2.09 -19.51
N GLN A 34 -13.64 -0.84 -19.82
CA GLN A 34 -12.77 0.08 -20.56
C GLN A 34 -11.49 0.38 -19.77
N LEU A 35 -11.60 0.63 -18.47
CA LEU A 35 -10.47 0.84 -17.57
C LEU A 35 -9.52 -0.37 -17.55
N GLY A 36 -10.06 -1.60 -17.46
CA GLY A 36 -9.26 -2.82 -17.51
C GLY A 36 -8.51 -3.00 -18.83
N ASN A 37 -9.16 -2.73 -19.96
CA ASN A 37 -8.52 -2.77 -21.29
C ASN A 37 -7.44 -1.68 -21.42
N TRP A 38 -7.71 -0.46 -20.96
CA TRP A 38 -6.72 0.61 -20.95
C TRP A 38 -5.50 0.21 -20.11
N ALA A 39 -5.72 -0.29 -18.90
CA ALA A 39 -4.66 -0.69 -18.00
C ALA A 39 -3.83 -1.87 -18.55
N ALA A 40 -4.47 -2.87 -19.18
CA ALA A 40 -3.78 -3.95 -19.87
C ALA A 40 -2.85 -3.41 -20.97
N ASN A 41 -3.35 -2.47 -21.79
CA ASN A 41 -2.57 -1.87 -22.87
C ASN A 41 -1.46 -0.95 -22.32
N TYR A 42 -1.74 -0.15 -21.30
CA TYR A 42 -0.77 0.77 -20.71
C TYR A 42 0.41 0.01 -20.07
N TYR A 43 0.11 -1.01 -19.26
CA TYR A 43 1.12 -1.81 -18.56
C TYR A 43 1.65 -2.98 -19.40
N GLN A 44 1.28 -3.05 -20.69
CA GLN A 44 1.68 -4.12 -21.61
C GLN A 44 1.48 -5.52 -21.03
N HIS A 45 0.34 -5.71 -20.37
CA HIS A 45 0.00 -6.97 -19.70
C HIS A 45 -1.04 -7.76 -20.51
N PRO A 46 -0.99 -9.12 -20.54
CA PRO A 46 -1.97 -9.93 -21.24
C PRO A 46 -3.41 -9.57 -20.85
N LYS A 47 -4.24 -9.21 -21.83
CA LYS A 47 -5.61 -8.71 -21.59
C LYS A 47 -6.45 -9.65 -20.75
N GLY A 48 -6.38 -10.96 -21.03
CA GLY A 48 -7.17 -11.95 -20.29
C GLY A 48 -6.83 -11.97 -18.81
N ASP A 49 -5.55 -11.92 -18.47
CA ASP A 49 -5.10 -11.90 -17.08
C ASP A 49 -5.46 -10.56 -16.40
N ALA A 50 -5.23 -9.44 -17.08
CA ALA A 50 -5.60 -8.13 -16.55
C ALA A 50 -7.09 -8.02 -16.24
N LEU A 51 -7.96 -8.48 -17.15
CA LEU A 51 -9.42 -8.43 -16.95
C LEU A 51 -9.89 -9.39 -15.85
N LEU A 52 -9.26 -10.55 -15.70
CA LEU A 52 -9.52 -11.45 -14.58
C LEU A 52 -9.13 -10.82 -13.25
N HIS A 53 -8.10 -9.97 -13.19
CA HIS A 53 -7.70 -9.28 -11.98
C HIS A 53 -8.74 -8.27 -11.45
N LEU A 54 -9.67 -7.83 -12.29
CA LEU A 54 -10.76 -6.95 -11.89
C LEU A 54 -11.84 -7.68 -11.08
N LEU A 55 -11.85 -9.02 -11.12
CA LEU A 55 -12.85 -9.84 -10.45
C LEU A 55 -12.30 -10.41 -9.12
N PRO A 56 -13.14 -10.61 -8.11
CA PRO A 56 -12.79 -11.39 -6.93
C PRO A 56 -12.32 -12.81 -7.27
N VAL A 57 -11.45 -13.37 -6.43
CA VAL A 57 -10.83 -14.70 -6.66
C VAL A 57 -11.87 -15.78 -6.92
N ARG A 58 -12.97 -15.81 -6.18
CA ARG A 58 -14.02 -16.83 -6.36
C ARG A 58 -14.69 -16.76 -7.72
N LEU A 59 -14.97 -15.56 -8.26
CA LEU A 59 -15.52 -15.41 -9.60
C LEU A 59 -14.52 -15.88 -10.67
N ARG A 60 -13.21 -15.66 -10.47
CA ARG A 60 -12.16 -16.18 -11.35
C ARG A 60 -12.10 -17.72 -11.35
N GLN A 61 -12.48 -18.35 -10.23
CA GLN A 61 -12.52 -19.81 -10.09
C GLN A 61 -13.79 -20.46 -10.66
N GLY A 62 -14.68 -19.66 -11.29
CA GLY A 62 -15.90 -20.17 -11.91
C GLY A 62 -17.10 -20.30 -10.96
N HIS A 63 -17.01 -19.73 -9.76
CA HIS A 63 -18.23 -19.58 -8.95
C HIS A 63 -19.15 -18.54 -9.60
N ASN A 64 -20.45 -18.84 -9.67
CA ASN A 64 -21.41 -17.92 -10.21
C ASN A 64 -21.58 -16.67 -9.30
N ASN A 65 -22.07 -15.58 -9.88
CA ASN A 65 -22.33 -14.33 -9.16
C ASN A 65 -23.67 -14.37 -8.36
N GLN A 66 -24.24 -15.54 -8.11
CA GLN A 66 -25.41 -15.61 -7.26
C GLN A 66 -25.04 -15.16 -5.85
N MET A 67 -25.78 -14.18 -5.34
CA MET A 67 -25.57 -13.70 -3.98
C MET A 67 -25.84 -14.85 -3.00
N ILE A 68 -24.79 -15.22 -2.26
CA ILE A 68 -24.90 -16.18 -1.16
C ILE A 68 -25.45 -15.46 0.08
N SER A 69 -25.26 -14.14 0.16
CA SER A 69 -25.80 -13.33 1.27
C SER A 69 -27.30 -13.27 1.19
N ARG A 70 -27.93 -13.91 2.15
CA ARG A 70 -29.40 -13.82 2.33
C ARG A 70 -29.69 -12.44 2.87
N PHE A 71 -30.63 -11.73 2.22
CA PHE A 71 -31.17 -10.48 2.72
C PHE A 71 -32.55 -10.76 3.34
N TRP A 72 -32.79 -10.07 4.43
CA TRP A 72 -34.04 -10.10 5.13
C TRP A 72 -34.54 -8.69 5.32
N GLN A 73 -35.85 -8.54 5.25
CA GLN A 73 -36.54 -7.29 5.52
C GLN A 73 -37.39 -7.45 6.78
N ARG A 74 -37.19 -6.53 7.72
CA ARG A 74 -38.05 -6.40 8.89
C ARG A 74 -39.33 -5.69 8.48
N LEU A 75 -40.49 -6.24 8.87
CA LEU A 75 -41.77 -5.59 8.66
C LEU A 75 -42.02 -4.49 9.69
N ASP A 76 -42.79 -3.47 9.30
CA ASP A 76 -43.04 -2.28 10.13
C ASP A 76 -44.00 -2.55 11.31
N THR A 77 -44.61 -3.72 11.37
CA THR A 77 -45.51 -4.12 12.47
C THR A 77 -44.69 -4.47 13.71
N LYS A 78 -44.92 -3.73 14.80
CA LYS A 78 -44.31 -4.03 16.09
C LYS A 78 -44.91 -5.35 16.63
N PRO A 79 -44.10 -6.43 16.77
CA PRO A 79 -44.68 -7.72 17.14
C PRO A 79 -45.03 -7.81 18.61
N GLU A 80 -46.17 -8.43 18.95
CA GLU A 80 -46.47 -8.84 20.30
C GLU A 80 -45.70 -10.12 20.66
N LEU A 81 -44.51 -9.97 21.28
CA LEU A 81 -43.62 -11.06 21.66
C LEU A 81 -43.60 -11.31 23.18
N SER A 82 -44.61 -10.85 23.91
CA SER A 82 -44.72 -10.96 25.38
C SER A 82 -44.55 -12.40 25.91
N ARG A 83 -44.95 -13.39 25.13
CA ARG A 83 -44.85 -14.83 25.48
C ARG A 83 -43.58 -15.50 24.91
N ALA A 84 -42.64 -14.75 24.28
CA ALA A 84 -41.45 -15.29 23.63
C ALA A 84 -40.23 -14.41 23.93
N PRO A 85 -39.67 -14.39 25.18
CA PRO A 85 -38.67 -13.45 25.62
C PRO A 85 -37.38 -13.52 24.80
N LYS A 86 -36.93 -14.71 24.34
CA LYS A 86 -35.79 -14.85 23.46
C LYS A 86 -35.98 -14.15 22.09
N GLN A 87 -37.18 -14.28 21.51
CA GLN A 87 -37.49 -13.62 20.23
C GLN A 87 -37.64 -12.10 20.41
N ALA A 88 -38.15 -11.65 21.55
CA ALA A 88 -38.23 -10.24 21.89
C ALA A 88 -36.80 -9.61 22.01
N SER A 89 -35.87 -10.31 22.64
CA SER A 89 -34.45 -9.88 22.72
C SER A 89 -33.81 -9.81 21.34
N VAL A 90 -34.00 -10.81 20.48
CA VAL A 90 -33.51 -10.79 19.10
C VAL A 90 -34.11 -9.63 18.31
N TRP A 91 -35.43 -9.39 18.46
CA TRP A 91 -36.08 -8.26 17.79
C TRP A 91 -35.52 -6.92 18.21
N GLN A 92 -35.27 -6.70 19.51
CA GLN A 92 -34.62 -5.48 20.02
C GLN A 92 -33.19 -5.26 19.42
N GLN A 93 -32.44 -6.35 19.24
CA GLN A 93 -31.11 -6.27 18.61
C GLN A 93 -31.21 -6.00 17.10
N LEU A 94 -32.32 -6.33 16.45
CA LEU A 94 -32.57 -6.03 15.04
C LEU A 94 -33.09 -4.60 14.83
N GLU A 95 -33.71 -3.97 15.84
CA GLU A 95 -34.26 -2.60 15.72
C GLU A 95 -33.27 -1.54 15.24
N PRO A 96 -32.02 -1.50 15.74
CA PRO A 96 -31.01 -0.54 15.27
C PRO A 96 -30.43 -0.86 13.89
N LEU A 97 -30.66 -2.06 13.34
CA LEU A 97 -30.17 -2.43 12.01
C LEU A 97 -31.02 -1.79 10.91
N PRO A 98 -30.48 -1.64 9.68
CA PRO A 98 -31.26 -1.22 8.52
C PRO A 98 -32.51 -2.08 8.35
N LYS A 99 -33.56 -1.52 7.75
CA LYS A 99 -34.84 -2.25 7.50
C LYS A 99 -34.63 -3.52 6.67
N ILE A 100 -33.70 -3.45 5.70
CA ILE A 100 -33.16 -4.60 4.95
C ILE A 100 -31.74 -4.86 5.46
N PHE A 101 -31.50 -6.06 5.96
CA PHE A 101 -30.23 -6.46 6.56
C PHE A 101 -29.78 -7.83 6.05
N ASN A 102 -28.51 -8.13 6.21
CA ASN A 102 -27.87 -9.37 5.78
C ASN A 102 -27.09 -10.04 6.92
N GLU A 103 -26.39 -11.14 6.63
CA GLU A 103 -25.59 -11.89 7.61
C GLU A 103 -24.49 -11.02 8.27
N HIS A 104 -23.93 -10.06 7.54
CA HIS A 104 -22.92 -9.14 8.08
C HIS A 104 -23.54 -8.22 9.15
N HIS A 105 -24.72 -7.68 8.90
CA HIS A 105 -25.45 -6.87 9.88
C HIS A 105 -25.82 -7.71 11.13
N LEU A 106 -26.22 -8.98 10.92
CA LEU A 106 -26.48 -9.89 12.04
C LEU A 106 -25.23 -10.15 12.88
N ALA A 107 -24.08 -10.38 12.25
CA ALA A 107 -22.82 -10.60 12.95
C ALA A 107 -22.42 -9.39 13.80
N HIS A 108 -22.62 -8.16 13.28
CA HIS A 108 -22.40 -6.93 14.04
C HIS A 108 -23.34 -6.80 15.25
N ALA A 109 -24.57 -7.27 15.13
CA ALA A 109 -25.53 -7.34 16.22
C ALA A 109 -25.30 -8.56 17.14
N GLN A 110 -24.19 -9.31 16.97
CA GLN A 110 -23.89 -10.55 17.66
C GLN A 110 -24.98 -11.64 17.51
N LEU A 111 -25.68 -11.61 16.39
CA LEU A 111 -26.72 -12.57 16.02
C LEU A 111 -26.23 -13.51 14.89
N ALA A 112 -26.72 -14.73 14.88
CA ALA A 112 -26.52 -15.68 13.79
C ALA A 112 -27.84 -15.89 13.03
N THR A 113 -27.77 -16.42 11.82
CA THR A 113 -28.97 -16.73 10.99
C THR A 113 -29.96 -17.65 11.70
N LYS A 114 -29.47 -18.56 12.56
CA LYS A 114 -30.34 -19.44 13.38
C LYS A 114 -31.18 -18.65 14.37
N ASP A 115 -30.75 -17.50 14.86
CA ASP A 115 -31.43 -16.72 15.88
C ASP A 115 -32.62 -15.96 15.31
N ILE A 116 -32.61 -15.61 14.02
CA ILE A 116 -33.69 -14.94 13.31
C ILE A 116 -34.71 -15.92 12.69
N LYS A 117 -34.38 -17.22 12.62
CA LYS A 117 -35.25 -18.23 12.00
C LYS A 117 -36.67 -18.26 12.60
N PRO A 118 -36.89 -18.20 13.93
CA PRO A 118 -38.22 -18.16 14.52
C PRO A 118 -39.02 -16.89 14.15
N LEU A 119 -38.35 -15.79 13.82
CA LEU A 119 -39.02 -14.56 13.36
C LEU A 119 -39.37 -14.65 11.87
N LEU A 120 -38.57 -15.36 11.08
CA LEU A 120 -38.85 -15.70 9.67
C LEU A 120 -40.11 -16.63 9.60
N ASP A 121 -40.14 -17.67 10.43
CA ASP A 121 -41.22 -18.62 10.48
C ASP A 121 -42.56 -17.96 10.87
N LYS A 122 -42.51 -16.87 11.63
CA LYS A 122 -43.66 -16.05 12.03
C LYS A 122 -44.04 -14.96 11.02
N GLY A 123 -43.26 -14.82 9.94
CA GLY A 123 -43.49 -13.79 8.94
C GLY A 123 -43.18 -12.35 9.43
N LEU A 124 -42.52 -12.18 10.57
CA LEU A 124 -42.08 -10.86 11.09
C LEU A 124 -40.88 -10.30 10.34
N ILE A 125 -40.09 -11.21 9.77
CA ILE A 125 -38.99 -10.97 8.86
C ILE A 125 -39.27 -11.77 7.59
N ILE A 126 -39.07 -11.20 6.45
CA ILE A 126 -39.24 -11.88 5.15
C ILE A 126 -37.91 -11.89 4.39
N ALA A 127 -37.75 -12.85 3.49
CA ALA A 127 -36.66 -12.83 2.54
C ALA A 127 -36.80 -11.59 1.64
N ALA A 128 -35.74 -10.83 1.50
CA ALA A 128 -35.75 -9.62 0.71
C ALA A 128 -34.76 -9.72 -0.45
N GLN A 129 -35.04 -9.02 -1.53
CA GLN A 129 -34.05 -8.69 -2.54
C GLN A 129 -33.40 -7.35 -2.17
N PRO A 130 -32.09 -7.22 -2.37
CA PRO A 130 -31.43 -5.95 -2.13
C PRO A 130 -32.02 -4.88 -3.07
N SER A 131 -32.58 -3.83 -2.51
CA SER A 131 -32.96 -2.65 -3.27
C SER A 131 -31.73 -1.75 -3.47
N GLN A 132 -31.56 -1.20 -4.66
CA GLN A 132 -30.64 -0.09 -4.86
C GLN A 132 -31.16 1.10 -4.05
N SER A 133 -30.42 1.50 -3.02
CA SER A 133 -30.72 2.71 -2.27
C SER A 133 -29.92 3.88 -2.84
N THR A 134 -30.55 5.02 -3.03
CA THR A 134 -29.82 6.26 -3.26
C THR A 134 -29.12 6.64 -1.95
N PRO A 135 -27.82 6.89 -1.94
CA PRO A 135 -27.15 7.33 -0.73
C PRO A 135 -27.74 8.63 -0.23
N THR A 136 -27.86 8.77 1.06
CA THR A 136 -28.28 10.00 1.73
C THR A 136 -27.29 10.28 2.83
N ASN A 137 -26.96 11.54 3.06
CA ASN A 137 -26.04 11.90 4.14
C ASN A 137 -26.71 11.64 5.50
N GLN A 138 -26.16 10.68 6.26
CA GLN A 138 -26.65 10.28 7.58
C GLN A 138 -25.53 10.49 8.59
N LEU A 139 -25.47 11.68 9.18
CA LEU A 139 -24.45 12.04 10.17
C LEU A 139 -24.78 11.49 11.55
N ARG A 140 -23.78 10.92 12.23
CA ARG A 140 -23.79 10.59 13.66
C ARG A 140 -23.18 11.68 14.49
N GLY A 141 -22.08 12.27 14.02
CA GLY A 141 -21.32 13.29 14.72
C GLY A 141 -21.28 14.61 13.96
N PRO A 142 -21.08 15.74 14.67
CA PRO A 142 -20.97 17.06 14.06
C PRO A 142 -19.70 17.18 13.23
N ALA A 143 -19.72 18.05 12.22
CA ALA A 143 -18.53 18.47 11.50
C ALA A 143 -17.63 19.31 12.42
N LEU A 144 -16.31 19.11 12.30
CA LEU A 144 -15.37 20.04 12.90
C LEU A 144 -15.33 21.32 12.06
N THR A 145 -15.12 22.46 12.71
CA THR A 145 -14.93 23.73 12.01
C THR A 145 -13.60 23.69 11.24
N LEU A 146 -13.66 23.89 9.95
CA LEU A 146 -12.47 23.98 9.11
C LEU A 146 -11.74 25.30 9.37
N ASN A 147 -10.41 25.27 9.35
CA ASN A 147 -9.61 26.49 9.27
C ASN A 147 -9.62 27.04 7.83
N ASP A 148 -9.05 28.23 7.62
CA ASP A 148 -9.09 28.91 6.32
C ASP A 148 -8.47 28.08 5.18
N GLU A 149 -7.33 27.41 5.43
CA GLU A 149 -6.67 26.54 4.44
C GLU A 149 -7.54 25.33 4.07
N GLN A 150 -8.12 24.67 5.06
CA GLN A 150 -9.03 23.54 4.88
C GLN A 150 -10.32 23.97 4.19
N GLN A 151 -10.88 25.11 4.58
CA GLN A 151 -12.11 25.67 3.98
C GLN A 151 -11.88 26.01 2.51
N ASN A 152 -10.76 26.63 2.17
CA ASN A 152 -10.39 26.93 0.79
C ASN A 152 -10.26 25.64 -0.05
N ALA A 153 -9.56 24.63 0.48
CA ALA A 153 -9.44 23.36 -0.20
C ALA A 153 -10.82 22.69 -0.41
N TYR A 154 -11.64 22.62 0.65
CA TYR A 154 -12.99 22.07 0.57
C TYR A 154 -13.85 22.81 -0.47
N THR A 155 -13.86 24.14 -0.45
CA THR A 155 -14.68 24.96 -1.36
C THR A 155 -14.28 24.73 -2.82
N ASN A 156 -12.97 24.76 -3.11
CA ASN A 156 -12.47 24.60 -4.47
C ASN A 156 -12.78 23.18 -5.03
N ILE A 157 -12.67 22.15 -4.20
CA ILE A 157 -12.94 20.76 -4.62
C ILE A 157 -14.44 20.54 -4.76
N SER A 158 -15.26 20.99 -3.80
CA SER A 158 -16.71 20.78 -3.79
C SER A 158 -17.42 21.43 -4.97
N GLN A 159 -16.92 22.55 -5.47
CA GLN A 159 -17.45 23.20 -6.68
C GLN A 159 -17.23 22.40 -7.97
N GLN A 160 -16.32 21.42 -7.95
CA GLN A 160 -15.93 20.62 -9.12
C GLN A 160 -16.42 19.16 -9.05
N LEU A 161 -17.32 18.80 -8.14
CA LEU A 161 -17.77 17.42 -7.93
C LEU A 161 -18.49 16.77 -9.11
N ARG A 162 -18.84 17.52 -10.17
CA ARG A 162 -19.55 17.01 -11.35
C ARG A 162 -18.71 17.01 -12.63
N GLN A 163 -17.40 17.20 -12.51
CA GLN A 163 -16.48 17.21 -13.64
C GLN A 163 -15.14 16.62 -13.22
N PHE A 164 -14.41 16.09 -14.18
CA PHE A 164 -13.07 15.60 -13.90
C PHE A 164 -12.15 16.74 -13.48
N SER A 165 -11.55 16.57 -12.33
CA SER A 165 -10.46 17.41 -11.83
C SER A 165 -9.56 16.56 -10.94
N CYS A 166 -8.26 16.82 -10.97
CA CYS A 166 -7.30 16.15 -10.11
C CYS A 166 -6.75 17.14 -9.09
N HIS A 167 -6.98 16.87 -7.81
CA HIS A 167 -6.57 17.73 -6.70
C HIS A 167 -5.48 17.04 -5.91
N LEU A 168 -4.41 17.78 -5.59
CA LEU A 168 -3.35 17.35 -4.69
C LEU A 168 -3.49 18.12 -3.37
N LEU A 169 -3.87 17.44 -2.29
CA LEU A 169 -3.96 17.98 -0.95
C LEU A 169 -2.67 17.67 -0.18
N GLN A 170 -1.73 18.58 -0.25
CA GLN A 170 -0.50 18.54 0.50
C GLN A 170 -0.73 19.14 1.89
N GLY A 171 -0.56 18.35 2.94
CA GLY A 171 -0.76 18.87 4.29
C GLY A 171 0.19 18.23 5.29
N VAL A 172 0.83 19.04 6.11
CA VAL A 172 1.72 18.53 7.17
C VAL A 172 1.00 17.50 8.04
N THR A 173 1.77 16.62 8.67
CA THR A 173 1.17 15.60 9.57
C THR A 173 0.38 16.29 10.67
N GLY A 174 -0.90 15.94 10.81
CA GLY A 174 -1.79 16.59 11.76
C GLY A 174 -2.46 17.88 11.25
N SER A 175 -2.35 18.23 9.97
CA SER A 175 -3.04 19.40 9.37
C SER A 175 -4.55 19.22 9.20
N GLY A 176 -5.10 18.02 9.51
CA GLY A 176 -6.53 17.78 9.40
C GLY A 176 -7.02 17.40 7.99
N LYS A 177 -6.17 16.88 7.11
CA LYS A 177 -6.57 16.36 5.78
C LYS A 177 -7.81 15.46 5.86
N THR A 178 -7.88 14.61 6.87
CA THR A 178 -9.01 13.68 7.06
C THR A 178 -10.34 14.41 7.26
N GLU A 179 -10.36 15.57 7.94
CA GLU A 179 -11.61 16.35 8.10
C GLU A 179 -12.08 16.91 6.75
N VAL A 180 -11.16 17.37 5.90
CA VAL A 180 -11.50 17.80 4.53
C VAL A 180 -12.11 16.62 3.76
N TYR A 181 -11.55 15.39 3.89
CA TYR A 181 -12.16 14.21 3.28
C TYR A 181 -13.57 13.96 3.80
N LEU A 182 -13.78 13.96 5.12
CA LEU A 182 -15.07 13.70 5.73
C LEU A 182 -16.16 14.68 5.26
N GLN A 183 -15.81 15.96 5.13
CA GLN A 183 -16.77 16.96 4.65
C GLN A 183 -17.06 16.84 3.15
N LEU A 184 -16.07 16.49 2.32
CA LEU A 184 -16.29 16.19 0.90
C LEU A 184 -17.14 14.93 0.71
N ILE A 185 -16.93 13.90 1.53
CA ILE A 185 -17.75 12.69 1.55
C ILE A 185 -19.20 13.04 1.89
N ALA A 186 -19.42 13.81 2.96
CA ALA A 186 -20.75 14.28 3.35
C ALA A 186 -21.47 14.98 2.19
N HIS A 187 -20.76 15.87 1.51
CA HIS A 187 -21.28 16.62 0.36
C HIS A 187 -21.66 15.69 -0.82
N CYS A 188 -20.82 14.70 -1.13
CA CYS A 188 -21.14 13.70 -2.17
C CYS A 188 -22.38 12.89 -1.83
N LEU A 189 -22.50 12.42 -0.56
CA LEU A 189 -23.65 11.66 -0.10
C LEU A 189 -24.94 12.49 -0.14
N GLU A 190 -24.90 13.78 0.16
CA GLU A 190 -26.04 14.70 0.00
C GLU A 190 -26.50 14.82 -1.46
N GLN A 191 -25.60 14.68 -2.41
CA GLN A 191 -25.92 14.66 -3.83
C GLN A 191 -26.37 13.28 -4.36
N GLY A 192 -26.52 12.30 -3.49
CA GLY A 192 -26.87 10.93 -3.87
C GLY A 192 -25.74 10.16 -4.54
N GLN A 193 -24.49 10.58 -4.34
CA GLN A 193 -23.29 9.97 -4.94
C GLN A 193 -22.50 9.18 -3.91
N ARG A 194 -21.80 8.14 -4.37
CA ARG A 194 -20.95 7.26 -3.57
C ARG A 194 -19.49 7.68 -3.65
N VAL A 195 -18.71 7.26 -2.67
CA VAL A 195 -17.30 7.61 -2.57
C VAL A 195 -16.42 6.36 -2.47
N LEU A 196 -15.29 6.38 -3.22
CA LEU A 196 -14.23 5.39 -3.09
C LEU A 196 -13.01 6.02 -2.41
N ILE A 197 -12.53 5.38 -1.35
CA ILE A 197 -11.32 5.78 -0.64
C ILE A 197 -10.28 4.68 -0.77
N LEU A 198 -9.13 5.01 -1.33
CA LEU A 198 -7.99 4.12 -1.42
C LEU A 198 -6.97 4.45 -0.33
N VAL A 199 -6.53 3.44 0.39
CA VAL A 199 -5.48 3.52 1.41
C VAL A 199 -4.38 2.50 1.11
N PRO A 200 -3.10 2.78 1.47
CA PRO A 200 -1.99 1.91 1.08
C PRO A 200 -1.98 0.58 1.83
N GLU A 201 -2.36 0.54 3.09
CA GLU A 201 -2.23 -0.64 3.96
C GLU A 201 -3.48 -0.90 4.81
N ILE A 202 -3.63 -2.15 5.27
CA ILE A 202 -4.78 -2.60 6.09
C ILE A 202 -4.82 -1.86 7.44
N GLY A 203 -3.68 -1.56 8.05
CA GLY A 203 -3.60 -0.85 9.32
C GLY A 203 -4.25 0.54 9.27
N LEU A 204 -4.01 1.28 8.19
CA LEU A 204 -4.65 2.58 7.92
C LEU A 204 -6.16 2.45 7.72
N THR A 205 -6.61 1.34 7.15
CA THR A 205 -8.03 1.08 6.92
C THR A 205 -8.81 1.09 8.23
N HIS A 206 -8.29 0.48 9.31
CA HIS A 206 -9.00 0.43 10.60
C HIS A 206 -9.21 1.80 11.23
N GLN A 207 -8.19 2.68 11.23
CA GLN A 207 -8.33 4.03 11.81
C GLN A 207 -9.28 4.92 11.00
N LEU A 208 -9.16 4.87 9.67
CA LEU A 208 -10.05 5.62 8.81
C LEU A 208 -11.50 5.11 8.94
N LEU A 209 -11.69 3.78 9.01
CA LEU A 209 -13.00 3.17 9.23
C LEU A 209 -13.60 3.62 10.56
N ALA A 210 -12.83 3.66 11.65
CA ALA A 210 -13.33 4.15 12.94
C ALA A 210 -13.83 5.59 12.84
N ARG A 211 -13.06 6.49 12.23
CA ARG A 211 -13.44 7.90 12.02
C ARG A 211 -14.68 8.04 11.12
N LEU A 212 -14.78 7.23 10.07
CA LEU A 212 -15.94 7.21 9.20
C LEU A 212 -17.19 6.73 9.97
N GLN A 213 -17.07 5.68 10.80
CA GLN A 213 -18.15 5.14 11.61
C GLN A 213 -18.61 6.10 12.73
N GLU A 214 -17.67 6.87 13.30
CA GLU A 214 -17.99 7.95 14.23
C GLU A 214 -18.77 9.08 13.57
N ARG A 215 -18.44 9.39 12.29
CA ARG A 215 -19.03 10.50 11.56
C ARG A 215 -20.32 10.16 10.84
N PHE A 216 -20.42 8.97 10.23
CA PHE A 216 -21.52 8.56 9.35
C PHE A 216 -22.26 7.33 9.88
N SER A 217 -23.59 7.31 9.68
CA SER A 217 -24.41 6.12 9.82
C SER A 217 -24.56 5.34 8.51
N ASN A 218 -24.01 5.87 7.43
CA ASN A 218 -24.03 5.30 6.09
C ASN A 218 -23.37 3.91 6.03
N ALA A 219 -23.77 3.11 5.05
CA ALA A 219 -23.18 1.80 4.82
C ALA A 219 -21.75 1.93 4.32
N ILE A 220 -20.76 1.49 5.13
CA ILE A 220 -19.35 1.49 4.82
C ILE A 220 -18.89 0.09 4.48
N LEU A 221 -18.33 -0.11 3.29
CA LEU A 221 -17.76 -1.39 2.85
C LEU A 221 -16.24 -1.32 2.85
N ALA A 222 -15.61 -2.30 3.49
CA ALA A 222 -14.15 -2.43 3.50
C ALA A 222 -13.69 -3.53 2.53
N LEU A 223 -12.63 -3.25 1.74
CA LEU A 223 -12.06 -4.14 0.73
C LEU A 223 -10.53 -4.19 0.88
N HIS A 224 -10.01 -5.20 1.57
CA HIS A 224 -8.57 -5.36 1.82
C HIS A 224 -8.13 -6.83 1.85
N SER A 225 -6.83 -7.08 1.81
CA SER A 225 -6.24 -8.42 1.75
C SER A 225 -6.44 -9.25 3.03
N GLY A 226 -6.79 -8.65 4.16
CA GLY A 226 -7.12 -9.35 5.41
C GLY A 226 -8.50 -10.02 5.42
N LEU A 227 -9.36 -9.74 4.42
CA LEU A 227 -10.64 -10.40 4.26
C LEU A 227 -10.45 -11.78 3.62
N THR A 228 -11.31 -12.73 3.97
CA THR A 228 -11.41 -14.01 3.25
C THR A 228 -11.91 -13.78 1.82
N ASP A 229 -11.68 -14.75 0.93
CA ASP A 229 -12.16 -14.65 -0.47
C ASP A 229 -13.68 -14.54 -0.56
N GLN A 230 -14.42 -15.15 0.40
CA GLN A 230 -15.86 -14.99 0.48
C GLN A 230 -16.25 -13.57 0.90
N GLN A 231 -15.66 -13.04 1.97
CA GLN A 231 -15.95 -11.68 2.43
C GLN A 231 -15.64 -10.63 1.36
N ARG A 232 -14.55 -10.84 0.57
CA ARG A 232 -14.25 -9.97 -0.58
C ARG A 232 -15.30 -10.05 -1.68
N LEU A 233 -15.78 -11.25 -1.98
CA LEU A 233 -16.87 -11.43 -2.94
C LEU A 233 -18.14 -10.73 -2.46
N ASP A 234 -18.53 -10.93 -1.20
CA ASP A 234 -19.73 -10.34 -0.61
C ASP A 234 -19.66 -8.79 -0.64
N ALA A 235 -18.54 -8.21 -0.22
CA ALA A 235 -18.33 -6.76 -0.27
C ALA A 235 -18.35 -6.21 -1.71
N TRP A 236 -17.75 -6.93 -2.66
CA TRP A 236 -17.77 -6.57 -4.08
C TRP A 236 -19.20 -6.61 -4.66
N GLN A 237 -19.96 -7.64 -4.32
CA GLN A 237 -21.38 -7.78 -4.74
C GLN A 237 -22.25 -6.69 -4.12
N GLN A 238 -22.10 -6.44 -2.81
CA GLN A 238 -22.84 -5.37 -2.13
C GLN A 238 -22.53 -4.00 -2.76
N SER A 239 -21.26 -3.73 -3.06
CA SER A 239 -20.87 -2.51 -3.75
C SER A 239 -21.50 -2.42 -5.15
N SER A 240 -21.48 -3.50 -5.94
CA SER A 240 -22.03 -3.52 -7.30
C SER A 240 -23.55 -3.28 -7.34
N LEU A 241 -24.23 -3.63 -6.26
CA LEU A 241 -25.66 -3.41 -6.08
C LEU A 241 -26.00 -2.05 -5.44
N GLY A 242 -24.99 -1.22 -5.16
CA GLY A 242 -25.17 0.08 -4.54
C GLY A 242 -25.61 0.03 -3.06
N GLN A 243 -25.24 -1.03 -2.33
CA GLN A 243 -25.55 -1.20 -0.91
C GLN A 243 -24.49 -0.60 0.02
N GLY A 244 -23.34 -0.19 -0.54
CA GLY A 244 -22.32 0.58 0.15
C GLY A 244 -22.31 2.00 -0.34
N ASP A 245 -22.36 2.96 0.57
CA ASP A 245 -22.31 4.39 0.25
C ASP A 245 -20.86 4.90 0.25
N ILE A 246 -20.04 4.37 1.17
CA ILE A 246 -18.62 4.67 1.30
C ILE A 246 -17.83 3.38 1.16
N ILE A 247 -17.00 3.28 0.14
CA ILE A 247 -16.14 2.12 -0.11
C ILE A 247 -14.72 2.48 0.29
N VAL A 248 -14.14 1.75 1.23
CA VAL A 248 -12.76 1.93 1.69
C VAL A 248 -11.97 0.69 1.33
N GLY A 249 -10.83 0.86 0.67
CA GLY A 249 -10.05 -0.32 0.35
C GLY A 249 -8.60 -0.04 -0.01
N THR A 250 -7.84 -1.12 -0.13
CA THR A 250 -6.47 -1.04 -0.61
C THR A 250 -6.44 -0.98 -2.14
N ARG A 251 -5.28 -0.93 -2.73
CA ARG A 251 -5.04 -0.79 -4.18
C ARG A 251 -6.05 -1.49 -5.09
N SER A 252 -6.40 -2.75 -4.80
CA SER A 252 -7.31 -3.54 -5.66
C SER A 252 -8.77 -3.07 -5.63
N ALA A 253 -9.18 -2.30 -4.62
CA ALA A 253 -10.52 -1.75 -4.53
C ALA A 253 -10.85 -0.78 -5.68
N ILE A 254 -9.82 -0.28 -6.39
CA ILE A 254 -10.01 0.56 -7.58
C ILE A 254 -10.82 -0.12 -8.70
N PHE A 255 -10.88 -1.44 -8.73
CA PHE A 255 -11.63 -2.21 -9.73
C PHE A 255 -13.03 -2.64 -9.26
N THR A 256 -13.47 -2.19 -8.09
CA THR A 256 -14.80 -2.54 -7.57
C THR A 256 -15.90 -1.77 -8.30
N PRO A 257 -16.97 -2.40 -8.79
CA PRO A 257 -18.12 -1.70 -9.34
C PRO A 257 -18.81 -0.86 -8.26
N ILE A 258 -18.98 0.42 -8.53
CA ILE A 258 -19.65 1.38 -7.65
C ILE A 258 -20.59 2.21 -8.53
N PRO A 259 -21.90 1.98 -8.45
CA PRO A 259 -22.86 2.84 -9.15
C PRO A 259 -22.86 4.25 -8.56
N ASP A 260 -23.12 5.25 -9.37
CA ASP A 260 -23.19 6.66 -8.95
C ASP A 260 -21.95 7.13 -8.17
N LEU A 261 -20.76 6.67 -8.58
CA LEU A 261 -19.49 7.10 -7.99
C LEU A 261 -19.28 8.59 -8.29
N GLY A 262 -19.12 9.41 -7.24
CA GLY A 262 -18.97 10.87 -7.34
C GLY A 262 -17.61 11.41 -6.95
N LEU A 263 -16.81 10.64 -6.16
CA LEU A 263 -15.49 11.09 -5.71
C LEU A 263 -14.57 9.89 -5.48
N ILE A 264 -13.32 10.04 -5.87
CA ILE A 264 -12.24 9.11 -5.49
C ILE A 264 -11.24 9.86 -4.60
N ILE A 265 -10.91 9.29 -3.45
CA ILE A 265 -9.86 9.79 -2.55
C ILE A 265 -8.74 8.75 -2.51
N VAL A 266 -7.50 9.20 -2.68
CA VAL A 266 -6.30 8.37 -2.51
C VAL A 266 -5.49 8.97 -1.36
N ASP A 267 -5.56 8.34 -0.20
CA ASP A 267 -4.81 8.80 0.96
C ASP A 267 -3.39 8.22 0.94
N GLU A 268 -2.41 9.02 1.39
CA GLU A 268 -0.97 8.73 1.30
C GLU A 268 -0.56 8.30 -0.13
N GLU A 269 -0.91 9.13 -1.14
CA GLU A 269 -0.79 8.82 -2.57
C GLU A 269 0.61 8.43 -3.03
N HIS A 270 1.64 8.89 -2.29
CA HIS A 270 3.06 8.61 -2.52
C HIS A 270 3.47 7.18 -2.16
N ASP A 271 2.59 6.41 -1.49
CA ASP A 271 2.95 5.12 -0.93
C ASP A 271 3.21 4.06 -2.00
N GLN A 272 4.34 3.36 -1.88
CA GLN A 272 4.75 2.30 -2.80
C GLN A 272 3.78 1.11 -2.86
N ALA A 273 2.94 0.91 -1.83
CA ALA A 273 1.93 -0.14 -1.80
C ALA A 273 0.89 0.02 -2.92
N PHE A 274 0.75 1.21 -3.50
CA PHE A 274 -0.09 1.41 -4.68
C PHE A 274 0.46 0.79 -5.96
N LYS A 275 1.76 0.45 -6.04
CA LYS A 275 2.32 -0.31 -7.15
C LYS A 275 2.23 -1.82 -6.90
N GLN A 276 1.65 -2.57 -7.84
CA GLN A 276 1.66 -4.03 -7.82
C GLN A 276 3.02 -4.52 -8.29
N GLN A 277 3.70 -5.34 -7.48
CA GLN A 277 5.06 -5.80 -7.77
C GLN A 277 5.10 -7.11 -8.57
N GLU A 278 4.04 -7.93 -8.52
CA GLU A 278 3.97 -9.22 -9.19
C GLU A 278 2.66 -9.35 -10.01
N GLY A 279 2.71 -10.16 -11.07
CA GLY A 279 1.57 -10.35 -11.98
C GLY A 279 1.24 -9.10 -12.77
N PHE A 280 0.01 -8.64 -12.73
CA PHE A 280 -0.44 -7.40 -13.35
C PHE A 280 0.10 -6.19 -12.59
N ARG A 281 1.20 -5.60 -13.07
CA ARG A 281 2.00 -4.56 -12.38
C ARG A 281 1.47 -3.14 -12.57
N TYR A 282 0.21 -2.90 -12.27
CA TYR A 282 -0.39 -1.57 -12.33
C TYR A 282 -0.07 -0.70 -11.10
N HIS A 283 -0.18 0.61 -11.25
CA HIS A 283 -0.12 1.57 -10.16
C HIS A 283 -1.53 2.04 -9.80
N GLY A 284 -1.98 1.78 -8.56
CA GLY A 284 -3.36 2.03 -8.12
C GLY A 284 -3.77 3.50 -8.18
N ARG A 285 -2.86 4.45 -7.84
CA ARG A 285 -3.08 5.89 -7.97
C ARG A 285 -3.37 6.28 -9.43
N ASP A 286 -2.54 5.82 -10.35
CA ASP A 286 -2.64 6.22 -11.75
C ASP A 286 -3.89 5.61 -12.41
N VAL A 287 -4.23 4.37 -12.05
CA VAL A 287 -5.51 3.75 -12.44
C VAL A 287 -6.69 4.50 -11.82
N ALA A 288 -6.57 5.03 -10.59
CA ALA A 288 -7.60 5.83 -9.94
C ALA A 288 -7.85 7.15 -10.68
N ILE A 289 -6.78 7.83 -11.10
CA ILE A 289 -6.87 9.05 -11.91
C ILE A 289 -7.56 8.75 -13.24
N LYS A 290 -7.18 7.65 -13.90
CA LYS A 290 -7.83 7.25 -15.16
C LYS A 290 -9.31 6.91 -14.95
N ARG A 291 -9.65 6.20 -13.87
CA ARG A 291 -11.04 5.91 -13.52
C ARG A 291 -11.88 7.16 -13.28
N ALA A 292 -11.31 8.14 -12.55
CA ALA A 292 -11.96 9.42 -12.31
C ALA A 292 -12.18 10.19 -13.62
N TYR A 293 -11.18 10.22 -14.50
CA TYR A 293 -11.27 10.81 -15.82
C TYR A 293 -12.38 10.18 -16.68
N ASP A 294 -12.43 8.85 -16.76
CA ASP A 294 -13.43 8.13 -17.55
C ASP A 294 -14.85 8.29 -16.99
N ALA A 295 -14.98 8.44 -15.68
CA ALA A 295 -16.25 8.67 -15.00
C ALA A 295 -16.65 10.16 -14.95
N ASN A 296 -15.78 11.07 -15.41
CA ASN A 296 -15.93 12.53 -15.33
C ASN A 296 -16.25 13.03 -13.90
N ILE A 297 -15.46 12.55 -12.93
CA ILE A 297 -15.58 12.90 -11.50
C ILE A 297 -14.24 13.39 -10.95
N PRO A 298 -14.21 14.15 -9.86
CA PRO A 298 -12.98 14.57 -9.22
C PRO A 298 -12.24 13.42 -8.54
N ILE A 299 -10.93 13.59 -8.43
CA ILE A 299 -10.07 12.76 -7.61
C ILE A 299 -9.23 13.64 -6.68
N LEU A 300 -9.13 13.23 -5.41
CA LEU A 300 -8.32 13.87 -4.40
C LEU A 300 -7.16 12.97 -3.99
N LEU A 301 -5.95 13.45 -4.22
CA LEU A 301 -4.70 12.80 -3.81
C LEU A 301 -4.21 13.49 -2.53
N GLY A 302 -4.17 12.77 -1.43
CA GLY A 302 -3.76 13.33 -0.14
C GLY A 302 -2.40 12.81 0.30
N SER A 303 -1.52 13.70 0.75
CA SER A 303 -0.21 13.33 1.29
C SER A 303 0.41 14.44 2.14
N ALA A 304 1.22 14.06 3.12
CA ALA A 304 2.13 15.00 3.80
C ALA A 304 3.42 15.21 3.01
N THR A 305 3.80 14.23 2.23
CA THR A 305 5.02 14.15 1.42
C THR A 305 4.67 13.64 0.03
N PRO A 306 4.01 14.47 -0.80
CA PRO A 306 3.59 14.05 -2.14
C PRO A 306 4.72 13.47 -2.95
N SER A 307 4.40 12.50 -3.82
CA SER A 307 5.37 11.97 -4.77
C SER A 307 5.86 13.07 -5.71
N LEU A 308 7.11 12.97 -6.16
CA LEU A 308 7.68 13.95 -7.08
C LEU A 308 6.93 14.00 -8.41
N GLU A 309 6.33 12.88 -8.84
CA GLU A 309 5.42 12.84 -9.99
C GLU A 309 4.16 13.67 -9.78
N SER A 310 3.57 13.64 -8.58
CA SER A 310 2.38 14.43 -8.26
C SER A 310 2.71 15.91 -8.14
N LEU A 311 3.86 16.26 -7.57
CA LEU A 311 4.34 17.64 -7.50
C LEU A 311 4.64 18.22 -8.89
N ASP A 312 5.34 17.49 -9.76
CA ASP A 312 5.59 17.93 -11.14
C ASP A 312 4.29 18.14 -11.91
N ASN A 313 3.30 17.24 -11.77
CA ASN A 313 1.98 17.43 -12.37
C ASN A 313 1.25 18.67 -11.82
N SER A 314 1.49 19.01 -10.55
CA SER A 314 0.97 20.27 -9.97
C SER A 314 1.68 21.49 -10.55
N HIS A 315 3.01 21.48 -10.69
CA HIS A 315 3.78 22.57 -11.32
C HIS A 315 3.35 22.78 -12.78
N ARG A 316 3.05 21.72 -13.49
CA ARG A 316 2.50 21.77 -14.86
C ARG A 316 1.01 22.10 -14.94
N GLN A 317 0.38 22.46 -13.81
CA GLN A 317 -1.05 22.79 -13.72
C GLN A 317 -2.01 21.68 -14.19
N ARG A 318 -1.54 20.42 -14.18
CA ARG A 318 -2.40 19.26 -14.43
C ARG A 318 -3.18 18.85 -13.18
N TYR A 319 -2.62 19.10 -12.00
CA TYR A 319 -3.25 18.92 -10.71
C TYR A 319 -3.40 20.27 -10.02
N GLN A 320 -4.52 20.47 -9.32
CA GLN A 320 -4.74 21.65 -8.49
C GLN A 320 -4.15 21.40 -7.10
N LEU A 321 -3.14 22.19 -6.72
CA LEU A 321 -2.48 22.08 -5.43
C LEU A 321 -3.25 22.82 -4.35
N HIS A 322 -3.54 22.13 -3.24
CA HIS A 322 -4.06 22.70 -2.01
C HIS A 322 -3.07 22.41 -0.88
N GLN A 323 -2.63 23.45 -0.19
CA GLN A 323 -1.62 23.34 0.87
C GLN A 323 -2.27 23.59 2.24
N LEU A 324 -2.00 22.68 3.18
CA LEU A 324 -2.37 22.79 4.59
C LEU A 324 -1.08 22.85 5.41
N ASN A 325 -0.54 24.07 5.59
CA ASN A 325 0.76 24.29 6.22
C ASN A 325 0.66 24.30 7.75
N ASN A 326 -0.53 24.57 8.28
CA ASN A 326 -0.77 24.68 9.70
C ASN A 326 -1.31 23.35 10.28
N ARG A 327 -0.79 22.96 11.45
CA ARG A 327 -1.35 21.84 12.20
C ARG A 327 -2.70 22.22 12.81
N ALA A 328 -3.66 21.32 12.74
CA ALA A 328 -4.91 21.47 13.47
C ALA A 328 -4.63 21.51 14.98
N GLY A 329 -5.20 22.51 15.70
CA GLY A 329 -5.03 22.63 17.15
C GLY A 329 -3.77 23.38 17.61
N GLY A 330 -3.03 24.06 16.72
CA GLY A 330 -1.92 24.96 17.11
C GLY A 330 -0.68 24.24 17.66
N ALA A 331 -0.49 22.96 17.36
CA ALA A 331 0.67 22.20 17.81
C ALA A 331 1.99 22.77 17.24
N SER A 332 3.06 22.74 18.06
CA SER A 332 4.38 23.29 17.72
C SER A 332 4.99 22.69 16.47
N GLN A 333 5.86 23.46 15.84
CA GLN A 333 6.65 23.04 14.68
C GLN A 333 7.58 21.87 15.06
N GLN A 334 7.82 20.93 14.12
CA GLN A 334 8.74 19.83 14.33
C GLN A 334 10.18 20.33 14.42
N SER A 335 10.94 19.79 15.37
CA SER A 335 12.37 20.01 15.47
C SER A 335 13.15 18.79 14.96
N TYR A 336 14.26 19.05 14.30
CA TYR A 336 15.17 18.02 13.79
C TYR A 336 16.55 18.22 14.42
N GLU A 337 17.18 17.12 14.79
CA GLU A 337 18.56 17.11 15.21
C GLU A 337 19.32 16.01 14.46
N VAL A 338 20.39 16.40 13.76
CA VAL A 338 21.25 15.46 13.04
C VAL A 338 22.38 15.02 13.95
N ILE A 339 22.52 13.71 14.12
CA ILE A 339 23.57 13.08 14.93
C ILE A 339 24.65 12.53 14.01
N ASP A 340 25.82 13.19 14.02
CA ASP A 340 26.99 12.73 13.26
C ASP A 340 27.64 11.53 13.95
N LEU A 341 27.56 10.37 13.29
CA LEU A 341 28.08 9.10 13.83
C LEU A 341 29.61 8.97 13.73
N ARG A 342 30.31 9.84 12.96
CA ARG A 342 31.78 9.79 12.80
C ARG A 342 32.53 10.04 14.10
N GLN A 343 31.90 10.73 15.05
CA GLN A 343 32.52 11.21 16.27
C GLN A 343 31.98 10.54 17.54
N GLN A 344 31.25 9.45 17.42
CA GLN A 344 30.53 8.85 18.54
C GLN A 344 30.63 7.33 18.53
N PRO A 345 30.74 6.70 19.72
CA PRO A 345 30.56 5.26 19.86
C PRO A 345 29.14 4.84 19.44
N VAL A 346 29.04 3.75 18.69
CA VAL A 346 27.77 3.18 18.22
C VAL A 346 27.67 1.73 18.67
N ILE A 347 26.61 1.40 19.43
CA ILE A 347 26.35 0.04 19.90
C ILE A 347 25.02 -0.42 19.30
N ALA A 348 25.03 -1.53 18.59
CA ALA A 348 23.87 -2.09 17.90
C ALA A 348 23.15 -1.07 16.98
N GLY A 349 23.87 -0.12 16.38
CA GLY A 349 23.30 0.93 15.51
C GLY A 349 22.82 2.18 16.24
N ILE A 350 22.91 2.24 17.56
CA ILE A 350 22.50 3.37 18.38
C ILE A 350 23.71 4.09 18.94
N SER A 351 23.82 5.39 18.73
CA SER A 351 24.93 6.20 19.29
C SER A 351 24.74 6.43 20.80
N GLU A 352 25.84 6.65 21.50
CA GLU A 352 25.86 6.94 22.93
C GLU A 352 24.99 8.16 23.25
N ARG A 353 25.08 9.22 22.42
CA ARG A 353 24.27 10.43 22.58
C ARG A 353 22.77 10.13 22.51
N ILE A 354 22.34 9.33 21.55
CA ILE A 354 20.92 8.92 21.44
C ILE A 354 20.52 8.11 22.67
N SER A 355 21.37 7.19 23.15
CA SER A 355 21.08 6.40 24.36
C SER A 355 20.89 7.28 25.59
N MET A 356 21.69 8.34 25.76
CA MET A 356 21.57 9.30 26.88
C MET A 356 20.25 10.10 26.77
N ILE A 357 19.90 10.59 25.56
CA ILE A 357 18.66 11.32 25.34
C ILE A 357 17.43 10.41 25.59
N MET A 358 17.49 9.15 25.14
CA MET A 358 16.45 8.17 25.42
C MET A 358 16.23 7.97 26.93
N ALA A 359 17.32 7.82 27.71
CA ALA A 359 17.23 7.71 29.17
C ALA A 359 16.47 8.89 29.77
N THR A 360 16.85 10.13 29.39
CA THR A 360 16.19 11.36 29.87
C THR A 360 14.70 11.39 29.50
N GLN A 361 14.33 10.98 28.29
CA GLN A 361 12.92 10.97 27.87
C GLN A 361 12.10 9.93 28.62
N LEU A 362 12.65 8.73 28.82
CA LEU A 362 11.97 7.65 29.55
C LEU A 362 11.81 7.99 31.03
N GLU A 363 12.83 8.58 31.68
CA GLU A 363 12.77 9.06 33.06
C GLU A 363 11.74 10.20 33.23
N ALA A 364 11.56 11.02 32.20
CA ALA A 364 10.52 12.06 32.17
C ALA A 364 9.10 11.50 31.96
N GLY A 365 8.94 10.17 31.83
CA GLY A 365 7.65 9.52 31.63
C GLY A 365 7.18 9.48 30.16
N ASN A 366 8.05 9.81 29.21
CA ASN A 366 7.72 9.88 27.79
C ASN A 366 7.97 8.56 27.05
N GLN A 367 7.41 8.44 25.86
CA GLN A 367 7.63 7.33 24.94
C GLN A 367 8.64 7.70 23.87
N VAL A 368 9.46 6.73 23.45
CA VAL A 368 10.49 6.88 22.43
C VAL A 368 10.22 5.96 21.24
N LEU A 369 10.36 6.47 20.02
CA LEU A 369 10.19 5.74 18.78
C LEU A 369 11.50 5.59 18.04
N LEU A 370 11.94 4.35 17.74
CA LEU A 370 13.08 4.05 16.89
C LEU A 370 12.61 3.50 15.54
N MET A 371 12.95 4.22 14.49
CA MET A 371 12.63 3.86 13.12
C MET A 371 13.84 3.28 12.41
N LEU A 372 13.68 2.04 11.93
CA LEU A 372 14.65 1.36 11.10
C LEU A 372 14.26 1.48 9.63
N ASN A 373 15.14 2.03 8.83
CA ASN A 373 14.87 2.31 7.41
C ASN A 373 14.76 1.03 6.55
N ARG A 374 15.34 -0.09 6.97
CA ARG A 374 15.37 -1.34 6.18
C ARG A 374 14.56 -2.48 6.78
N ARG A 375 13.70 -3.07 5.96
CA ARG A 375 13.36 -4.48 6.06
C ARG A 375 14.62 -5.28 5.69
N GLY A 376 15.22 -6.00 6.65
CA GLY A 376 16.20 -7.01 6.29
C GLY A 376 17.61 -6.91 6.81
N PHE A 377 17.87 -6.24 7.95
CA PHE A 377 18.97 -6.67 8.81
C PHE A 377 18.47 -7.69 9.83
N ALA A 378 17.79 -8.70 9.33
CA ALA A 378 17.54 -9.88 10.13
C ALA A 378 18.91 -10.54 10.43
N PRO A 379 19.18 -10.96 11.68
CA PRO A 379 20.47 -11.51 12.06
C PRO A 379 20.77 -12.70 11.16
N SER A 380 21.84 -12.62 10.37
CA SER A 380 22.41 -13.75 9.66
C SER A 380 23.48 -14.40 10.52
N LEU A 381 23.77 -15.68 10.29
CA LEU A 381 24.92 -16.33 10.92
C LEU A 381 26.18 -16.07 10.09
N GLN A 382 27.22 -15.55 10.75
CA GLN A 382 28.55 -15.37 10.17
C GLN A 382 29.57 -16.19 10.94
N CYS A 383 30.47 -16.82 10.19
CA CYS A 383 31.62 -17.49 10.75
C CYS A 383 32.67 -16.49 11.21
N GLN A 384 33.13 -16.59 12.47
CA GLN A 384 34.21 -15.74 13.00
C GLN A 384 35.57 -16.06 12.41
N THR A 385 35.77 -17.30 11.95
CA THR A 385 37.05 -17.78 11.43
C THR A 385 37.29 -17.35 9.99
N CYS A 386 36.29 -17.49 9.08
CA CYS A 386 36.47 -17.20 7.65
C CYS A 386 35.61 -16.04 7.15
N GLY A 387 34.77 -15.43 8.00
CA GLY A 387 33.90 -14.32 7.61
C GLY A 387 32.68 -14.70 6.79
N GLN A 388 32.52 -15.96 6.37
CA GLN A 388 31.43 -16.41 5.53
C GLN A 388 30.08 -16.33 6.26
N THR A 389 29.07 -15.78 5.61
CA THR A 389 27.66 -15.80 6.08
C THR A 389 26.94 -17.02 5.55
N VAL A 390 25.90 -17.48 6.27
CA VAL A 390 25.04 -18.56 5.79
C VAL A 390 24.03 -17.99 4.81
N THR A 391 24.20 -18.33 3.53
CA THR A 391 23.34 -17.88 2.43
C THR A 391 22.25 -18.89 2.12
N CYS A 392 21.17 -18.43 1.50
CA CYS A 392 20.11 -19.29 1.00
C CYS A 392 20.62 -20.11 -0.22
N PRO A 393 20.42 -21.43 -0.28
CA PRO A 393 20.86 -22.20 -1.44
C PRO A 393 20.08 -21.87 -2.72
N ALA A 394 18.89 -21.27 -2.58
CA ALA A 394 18.00 -20.94 -3.70
C ALA A 394 17.98 -19.44 -4.05
N CYS A 395 18.55 -18.57 -3.20
CA CYS A 395 18.53 -17.10 -3.39
C CYS A 395 19.90 -16.51 -3.06
N ASP A 396 20.26 -15.41 -3.71
CA ASP A 396 21.44 -14.62 -3.36
C ASP A 396 21.14 -13.69 -2.18
N THR A 397 20.85 -14.28 -1.04
CA THR A 397 20.57 -13.55 0.21
C THR A 397 21.00 -14.39 1.41
N ASN A 398 21.33 -13.71 2.48
CA ASN A 398 21.63 -14.37 3.74
C ASN A 398 20.35 -14.97 4.34
N LEU A 399 20.50 -16.14 4.97
CA LEU A 399 19.42 -16.71 5.78
C LEU A 399 19.28 -15.95 7.09
N THR A 400 18.05 -15.67 7.46
CA THR A 400 17.69 -15.01 8.71
C THR A 400 17.65 -16.01 9.85
N LEU A 401 18.31 -15.69 10.95
CA LEU A 401 18.24 -16.45 12.19
C LEU A 401 16.95 -16.12 12.96
N HIS A 402 16.07 -17.11 13.16
CA HIS A 402 14.94 -17.03 14.06
C HIS A 402 15.23 -17.79 15.35
N LYS A 403 14.90 -17.22 16.51
CA LYS A 403 15.14 -17.84 17.82
C LYS A 403 13.98 -18.73 18.26
N SER A 404 12.76 -18.41 17.88
CA SER A 404 11.57 -19.15 18.27
C SER A 404 10.61 -19.36 17.07
N PRO A 405 10.52 -20.55 16.49
CA PRO A 405 11.42 -21.70 16.69
C PRO A 405 12.82 -21.46 16.12
N ALA A 406 13.83 -22.05 16.78
CA ALA A 406 15.23 -21.90 16.39
C ALA A 406 15.51 -22.48 15.00
N ARG A 407 15.67 -21.62 13.98
CA ARG A 407 15.89 -21.99 12.58
C ARG A 407 16.47 -20.86 11.75
N LEU A 408 17.06 -21.20 10.61
CA LEU A 408 17.42 -20.26 9.57
C LEU A 408 16.33 -20.23 8.50
N HIS A 409 15.89 -19.05 8.10
CA HIS A 409 14.76 -18.84 7.18
C HIS A 409 15.11 -17.82 6.09
N CYS A 410 14.77 -18.13 4.85
CA CYS A 410 14.85 -17.18 3.73
C CYS A 410 13.50 -16.49 3.56
N HIS A 411 13.43 -15.17 3.84
CA HIS A 411 12.20 -14.39 3.66
C HIS A 411 11.80 -14.15 2.19
N HIS A 412 12.66 -14.53 1.23
CA HIS A 412 12.38 -14.36 -0.20
C HIS A 412 11.69 -15.57 -0.85
N CYS A 413 12.15 -16.79 -0.51
CA CYS A 413 11.60 -18.01 -1.11
C CYS A 413 10.93 -18.95 -0.10
N GLY A 414 10.98 -18.63 1.20
CA GLY A 414 10.43 -19.47 2.25
C GLY A 414 11.31 -20.67 2.65
N TYR A 415 12.53 -20.83 2.06
CA TYR A 415 13.43 -21.91 2.44
C TYR A 415 13.78 -21.84 3.93
N GLN A 416 13.78 -23.00 4.59
CA GLN A 416 14.08 -23.14 6.01
C GLN A 416 15.07 -24.27 6.24
N GLN A 417 15.99 -24.08 7.19
CA GLN A 417 16.90 -25.12 7.66
C GLN A 417 17.16 -24.98 9.16
N PRO A 418 17.51 -26.07 9.85
CA PRO A 418 17.99 -26.03 11.24
C PRO A 418 19.27 -25.18 11.35
N ILE A 419 19.53 -24.67 12.57
CA ILE A 419 20.79 -23.98 12.86
C ILE A 419 21.90 -25.01 12.95
N ASN A 420 22.86 -24.94 12.02
CA ASN A 420 24.07 -25.75 12.08
C ASN A 420 25.14 -24.96 12.88
N PRO A 421 25.72 -25.51 13.95
CA PRO A 421 26.77 -24.84 14.71
C PRO A 421 28.10 -24.74 13.92
N SER A 422 28.28 -25.48 12.82
CA SER A 422 29.47 -25.48 12.01
C SER A 422 29.31 -24.63 10.76
N CYS A 423 30.34 -23.89 10.39
CA CYS A 423 30.40 -23.09 9.17
C CYS A 423 30.28 -24.01 7.93
N PRO A 424 29.40 -23.71 6.96
CA PRO A 424 29.30 -24.51 5.75
C PRO A 424 30.56 -24.46 4.87
N SER A 425 31.40 -23.45 5.05
CA SER A 425 32.60 -23.20 4.22
C SER A 425 33.88 -23.76 4.84
N CYS A 426 34.21 -23.40 6.10
CA CYS A 426 35.46 -23.80 6.76
C CYS A 426 35.27 -24.80 7.92
N HIS A 427 34.04 -25.26 8.18
CA HIS A 427 33.65 -26.20 9.21
C HIS A 427 33.97 -25.78 10.67
N ALA A 428 34.43 -24.56 10.89
CA ALA A 428 34.66 -24.00 12.24
C ALA A 428 33.34 -23.89 13.02
N LYS A 429 33.37 -24.21 14.32
CA LYS A 429 32.21 -24.13 15.22
C LYS A 429 31.97 -22.74 15.85
N GLN A 430 32.44 -21.68 15.19
CA GLN A 430 32.39 -20.32 15.70
C GLN A 430 31.43 -19.49 14.85
N MET A 431 30.13 -19.85 14.88
CA MET A 431 29.09 -19.08 14.22
C MET A 431 28.53 -18.00 15.13
N ARG A 432 28.48 -16.77 14.65
CA ARG A 432 27.94 -15.60 15.36
C ARG A 432 26.74 -15.01 14.61
N PRO A 433 25.69 -14.58 15.31
CA PRO A 433 24.71 -13.71 14.70
C PRO A 433 25.34 -12.40 14.24
N LEU A 434 25.20 -12.08 12.96
CA LEU A 434 25.64 -10.81 12.36
C LEU A 434 24.41 -10.02 11.92
N GLY A 435 24.41 -8.74 12.21
CA GLY A 435 23.38 -7.78 11.78
C GLY A 435 22.74 -7.04 12.94
N SER A 436 22.36 -5.80 12.68
CA SER A 436 21.57 -4.96 13.59
C SER A 436 20.11 -4.98 13.16
N GLY A 437 19.50 -6.16 13.12
CA GLY A 437 18.07 -6.27 12.89
C GLY A 437 17.25 -5.73 14.05
N THR A 438 15.96 -5.50 13.84
CA THR A 438 15.01 -5.07 14.89
C THR A 438 15.15 -5.90 16.17
N GLU A 439 15.39 -7.20 16.05
CA GLU A 439 15.58 -8.13 17.20
C GLU A 439 16.85 -7.82 18.02
N ARG A 440 17.98 -7.51 17.36
CA ARG A 440 19.22 -7.19 18.07
C ARG A 440 19.14 -5.83 18.76
N ILE A 441 18.50 -4.86 18.12
CA ILE A 441 18.26 -3.56 18.74
C ILE A 441 17.31 -3.73 19.93
N GLU A 442 16.27 -4.55 19.78
CA GLU A 442 15.33 -4.89 20.85
C GLU A 442 16.07 -5.51 22.07
N GLU A 443 16.90 -6.53 21.84
CA GLU A 443 17.69 -7.19 22.91
C GLU A 443 18.66 -6.21 23.60
N GLN A 444 19.33 -5.36 22.81
CA GLN A 444 20.24 -4.35 23.34
C GLN A 444 19.48 -3.34 24.21
N LEU A 445 18.33 -2.88 23.74
CA LEU A 445 17.53 -1.90 24.50
C LEU A 445 16.88 -2.52 25.74
N GLN A 446 16.42 -3.77 25.69
CA GLN A 446 15.94 -4.49 26.87
C GLN A 446 17.04 -4.66 27.93
N THR A 447 18.30 -4.88 27.49
CA THR A 447 19.45 -4.97 28.39
C THR A 447 19.82 -3.60 28.97
N GLN A 448 19.77 -2.56 28.15
CA GLN A 448 20.18 -1.21 28.54
C GLN A 448 19.13 -0.47 29.36
N PHE A 449 17.84 -0.74 29.08
CA PHE A 449 16.68 -0.10 29.72
C PHE A 449 15.73 -1.12 30.33
N PRO A 450 16.16 -1.95 31.31
CA PRO A 450 15.37 -3.07 31.83
C PRO A 450 14.09 -2.65 32.56
N ALA A 451 13.99 -1.38 32.97
CA ALA A 451 12.82 -0.82 33.64
C ALA A 451 11.68 -0.43 32.66
N TYR A 452 11.92 -0.41 31.36
CA TYR A 452 10.96 0.08 30.39
C TYR A 452 10.64 -1.00 29.35
N PRO A 453 9.34 -1.21 29.02
CA PRO A 453 8.95 -2.16 28.00
C PRO A 453 9.48 -1.74 26.63
N VAL A 454 9.92 -2.72 25.83
CA VAL A 454 10.33 -2.53 24.44
C VAL A 454 9.33 -3.24 23.53
N HIS A 455 8.59 -2.51 22.73
CA HIS A 455 7.58 -3.02 21.80
C HIS A 455 8.08 -3.00 20.38
N ARG A 456 8.24 -4.17 19.79
CA ARG A 456 8.61 -4.32 18.38
C ARG A 456 7.36 -4.41 17.50
N ILE A 457 7.25 -3.51 16.52
CA ILE A 457 6.17 -3.48 15.53
C ILE A 457 6.76 -3.63 14.12
N ASP A 458 6.80 -4.85 13.66
CA ASP A 458 7.18 -5.23 12.31
C ASP A 458 6.21 -6.30 11.76
N ARG A 459 6.42 -6.73 10.51
CA ARG A 459 5.55 -7.69 9.86
C ARG A 459 5.52 -9.05 10.55
N ASP A 460 6.60 -9.44 11.22
CA ASP A 460 6.72 -10.74 11.87
C ASP A 460 6.06 -10.72 13.24
N SER A 461 6.28 -9.68 14.06
CA SER A 461 5.66 -9.51 15.37
C SER A 461 4.14 -9.31 15.30
N THR A 462 3.63 -8.77 14.18
CA THR A 462 2.20 -8.47 13.98
C THR A 462 1.44 -9.50 13.14
N ARG A 463 2.06 -10.65 12.84
CA ARG A 463 1.47 -11.68 11.96
C ARG A 463 0.22 -12.34 12.53
N ASN A 464 0.13 -12.50 13.85
CA ASN A 464 -1.00 -13.12 14.53
C ASN A 464 -2.17 -12.12 14.60
N LYS A 465 -3.39 -12.63 14.37
CA LYS A 465 -4.62 -11.82 14.44
C LYS A 465 -4.77 -11.25 15.87
N GLY A 466 -4.89 -9.93 15.97
CA GLY A 466 -5.03 -9.22 17.26
C GLY A 466 -3.71 -8.80 17.94
N ALA A 467 -2.54 -9.31 17.52
CA ALA A 467 -1.26 -8.95 18.14
C ALA A 467 -0.96 -7.45 18.05
N LEU A 468 -1.19 -6.84 16.89
CA LEU A 468 -1.00 -5.39 16.72
C LEU A 468 -1.94 -4.59 17.63
N SER A 469 -3.21 -4.98 17.74
CA SER A 469 -4.18 -4.28 18.59
C SER A 469 -3.79 -4.31 20.07
N ALA A 470 -3.34 -5.46 20.56
CA ALA A 470 -2.89 -5.59 21.94
C ALA A 470 -1.67 -4.68 22.25
N ILE A 471 -0.66 -4.67 21.33
CA ILE A 471 0.51 -3.79 21.48
C ILE A 471 0.09 -2.31 21.47
N LEU A 472 -0.83 -1.93 20.59
CA LEU A 472 -1.31 -0.55 20.51
C LEU A 472 -2.10 -0.13 21.75
N GLU A 473 -2.89 -1.02 22.34
CA GLU A 473 -3.59 -0.78 23.60
C GLU A 473 -2.60 -0.50 24.74
N GLU A 474 -1.54 -1.28 24.86
CA GLU A 474 -0.49 -1.03 25.85
C GLU A 474 0.20 0.33 25.65
N ILE A 475 0.56 0.68 24.40
CA ILE A 475 1.19 1.96 24.08
C ILE A 475 0.27 3.14 24.42
N HIS A 476 -1.03 3.01 24.15
CA HIS A 476 -2.01 4.06 24.42
C HIS A 476 -2.29 4.28 25.90
N THR A 477 -1.83 3.42 26.81
CA THR A 477 -1.89 3.68 28.27
C THR A 477 -1.08 4.90 28.66
N GLY A 478 -0.13 5.34 27.82
CA GLY A 478 0.75 6.48 28.08
C GLY A 478 1.95 6.17 28.97
N GLN A 479 2.12 4.92 29.40
CA GLN A 479 3.30 4.53 30.18
C GLN A 479 4.58 4.67 29.33
N PRO A 480 5.72 5.06 29.97
CA PRO A 480 6.97 5.19 29.26
C PRO A 480 7.41 3.84 28.67
N CYS A 481 7.70 3.82 27.38
CA CYS A 481 8.12 2.63 26.66
C CYS A 481 8.95 2.99 25.43
N ILE A 482 9.61 1.99 24.87
CA ILE A 482 10.43 2.12 23.66
C ILE A 482 9.71 1.37 22.53
N LEU A 483 9.42 2.08 21.44
CA LEU A 483 8.83 1.53 20.24
C LEU A 483 9.92 1.31 19.19
N ILE A 484 10.01 0.12 18.63
CA ILE A 484 10.95 -0.20 17.56
C ILE A 484 10.17 -0.72 16.36
N GLY A 485 10.47 -0.20 15.17
CA GLY A 485 9.86 -0.77 13.98
C GLY A 485 10.39 -0.23 12.68
N THR A 486 9.73 -0.67 11.61
CA THR A 486 9.99 -0.26 10.24
C THR A 486 8.89 0.69 9.77
N GLN A 487 8.79 0.88 8.46
CA GLN A 487 7.78 1.76 7.85
C GLN A 487 6.33 1.57 8.36
N MET A 488 5.98 0.40 8.92
CA MET A 488 4.65 0.18 9.51
C MET A 488 4.38 1.13 10.69
N LEU A 489 5.40 1.44 11.50
CA LEU A 489 5.28 2.41 12.61
C LEU A 489 5.14 3.86 12.14
N ALA A 490 5.80 4.21 11.03
CA ALA A 490 5.70 5.55 10.47
C ALA A 490 4.29 5.86 9.94
N LYS A 491 3.51 4.82 9.61
CA LYS A 491 2.23 4.94 8.91
C LYS A 491 1.05 4.73 9.85
N GLY A 492 0.07 5.60 9.78
CA GLY A 492 -1.30 5.40 10.25
C GLY A 492 -1.55 5.38 11.76
N HIS A 493 -0.56 5.16 12.62
CA HIS A 493 -0.80 5.08 14.06
C HIS A 493 -0.61 6.42 14.75
N HIS A 494 -1.43 6.70 15.75
CA HIS A 494 -1.34 7.89 16.58
C HIS A 494 -0.67 7.52 17.91
N PHE A 495 0.45 8.18 18.22
CA PHE A 495 1.21 7.99 19.47
C PHE A 495 1.30 9.32 20.21
N PRO A 496 0.33 9.66 21.04
CA PRO A 496 0.24 11.00 21.66
C PRO A 496 1.37 11.27 22.68
N HIS A 497 1.98 10.22 23.23
CA HIS A 497 3.01 10.31 24.27
C HIS A 497 4.44 10.16 23.74
N VAL A 498 4.63 10.00 22.41
CA VAL A 498 5.95 9.93 21.79
C VAL A 498 6.50 11.35 21.65
N THR A 499 7.56 11.67 22.36
CA THR A 499 8.27 12.96 22.31
C THR A 499 9.58 12.88 21.54
N MET A 500 10.13 11.68 21.37
CA MET A 500 11.39 11.42 20.66
C MET A 500 11.20 10.40 19.56
N ALA A 501 11.60 10.74 18.35
CA ALA A 501 11.65 9.81 17.22
C ALA A 501 13.09 9.74 16.67
N VAL A 502 13.59 8.55 16.42
CA VAL A 502 14.98 8.33 15.95
C VAL A 502 14.96 7.57 14.63
N ILE A 503 15.58 8.12 13.60
CA ILE A 503 15.93 7.40 12.37
C ILE A 503 17.31 6.81 12.58
N VAL A 504 17.40 5.49 12.71
CA VAL A 504 18.61 4.78 13.15
C VAL A 504 19.68 4.69 12.03
N ASP A 505 19.23 4.50 10.78
CA ASP A 505 20.12 4.33 9.61
C ASP A 505 19.56 5.12 8.42
N ALA A 506 20.06 6.34 8.22
CA ALA A 506 19.73 7.15 7.04
C ALA A 506 20.63 6.81 5.84
N ASP A 507 21.86 6.36 6.11
CA ASP A 507 22.90 6.17 5.09
C ASP A 507 22.57 5.07 4.09
N SER A 508 21.90 4.02 4.51
CA SER A 508 21.48 2.92 3.63
C SER A 508 20.62 3.38 2.45
N SER A 509 19.86 4.47 2.63
CA SER A 509 19.09 5.08 1.53
C SER A 509 19.92 6.07 0.73
N LEU A 510 20.77 6.86 1.37
CA LEU A 510 21.61 7.83 0.67
C LEU A 510 22.58 7.15 -0.33
N PHE A 511 23.06 5.95 0.00
CA PHE A 511 23.98 5.18 -0.85
C PHE A 511 23.29 4.09 -1.69
N SER A 512 21.98 4.12 -1.80
CA SER A 512 21.25 3.19 -2.66
C SER A 512 21.46 3.52 -4.13
N SER A 513 21.58 2.48 -4.97
CA SER A 513 21.58 2.63 -6.42
C SER A 513 20.21 2.98 -7.02
N ASP A 514 19.15 2.90 -6.22
CA ASP A 514 17.80 3.28 -6.63
C ASP A 514 17.62 4.80 -6.54
N PHE A 515 17.42 5.46 -7.68
CA PHE A 515 17.26 6.92 -7.76
C PHE A 515 16.08 7.47 -6.92
N ARG A 516 15.12 6.61 -6.53
CA ARG A 516 14.00 6.98 -5.66
C ARG A 516 14.33 6.91 -4.18
N ALA A 517 15.50 6.42 -3.81
CA ALA A 517 15.84 6.21 -2.41
C ALA A 517 15.96 7.53 -1.60
N PRO A 518 16.50 8.65 -2.15
CA PRO A 518 16.47 9.94 -1.45
C PRO A 518 15.04 10.43 -1.17
N GLU A 519 14.13 10.31 -2.13
CA GLU A 519 12.72 10.65 -1.95
C GLU A 519 12.07 9.84 -0.84
N ARG A 520 12.30 8.52 -0.83
CA ARG A 520 11.77 7.61 0.21
C ARG A 520 12.34 7.92 1.59
N LEU A 521 13.61 8.28 1.66
CA LEU A 521 14.24 8.70 2.91
C LEU A 521 13.60 9.98 3.43
N ALA A 522 13.43 10.98 2.59
CA ALA A 522 12.78 12.24 2.95
C ALA A 522 11.34 12.00 3.45
N GLN A 523 10.57 11.19 2.73
CA GLN A 523 9.23 10.80 3.14
C GLN A 523 9.23 10.09 4.51
N LEU A 524 10.15 9.16 4.74
CA LEU A 524 10.30 8.44 6.01
C LEU A 524 10.65 9.39 7.16
N ILE A 525 11.59 10.32 6.96
CA ILE A 525 12.00 11.30 7.96
C ILE A 525 10.79 12.18 8.36
N ILE A 526 10.08 12.74 7.38
CA ILE A 526 8.92 13.61 7.64
C ILE A 526 7.78 12.82 8.31
N GLN A 527 7.48 11.61 7.86
CA GLN A 527 6.44 10.79 8.47
C GLN A 527 6.78 10.40 9.91
N THR A 528 8.04 10.03 10.15
CA THR A 528 8.52 9.63 11.48
C THR A 528 8.55 10.83 12.41
N SER A 529 9.04 11.97 11.97
CA SER A 529 9.03 13.21 12.76
C SER A 529 7.62 13.66 13.11
N GLY A 530 6.66 13.43 12.20
CA GLY A 530 5.23 13.67 12.45
C GLY A 530 4.61 12.80 13.55
N ARG A 531 5.32 11.79 14.05
CA ARG A 531 4.89 10.96 15.19
C ARG A 531 5.36 11.54 16.51
N ALA A 532 6.48 12.23 16.56
CA ALA A 532 6.98 12.91 17.73
C ALA A 532 6.28 14.26 17.91
N GLY A 533 5.89 14.57 19.14
CA GLY A 533 5.30 15.86 19.50
C GLY A 533 3.92 16.07 18.89
N ARG A 534 2.90 15.48 19.50
CA ARG A 534 1.49 15.73 19.23
C ARG A 534 0.79 16.26 20.48
N ALA A 535 -0.32 16.95 20.28
CA ALA A 535 -1.05 17.66 21.32
C ALA A 535 -0.21 18.80 21.95
N SER A 536 -0.01 18.78 23.26
CA SER A 536 0.70 19.83 24.03
C SER A 536 2.20 19.56 24.19
N LEU A 537 2.71 18.38 23.81
CA LEU A 537 4.10 18.00 24.02
C LEU A 537 4.96 18.29 22.77
N PRO A 538 6.03 19.11 22.88
CA PRO A 538 6.98 19.28 21.80
C PRO A 538 7.73 17.97 21.55
N GLY A 539 8.02 17.66 20.29
CA GLY A 539 8.75 16.46 19.93
C GLY A 539 9.94 16.75 19.02
N THR A 540 11.00 15.97 19.16
CA THR A 540 12.21 16.08 18.34
C THR A 540 12.46 14.80 17.56
N ALA A 541 12.79 14.94 16.29
CA ALA A 541 13.24 13.85 15.42
C ALA A 541 14.77 13.87 15.30
N TYR A 542 15.39 12.77 15.66
CA TYR A 542 16.84 12.58 15.60
C TYR A 542 17.20 11.72 14.39
N ILE A 543 18.15 12.19 13.58
CA ILE A 543 18.61 11.50 12.37
C ILE A 543 20.05 11.09 12.57
N GLN A 544 20.31 9.80 12.74
CA GLN A 544 21.67 9.26 12.82
C GLN A 544 22.22 8.99 11.43
N THR A 545 23.39 9.54 11.13
CA THR A 545 24.05 9.41 9.83
C THR A 545 25.56 9.65 9.92
N TYR A 546 26.33 8.98 9.08
CA TYR A 546 27.75 9.31 8.83
C TYR A 546 27.92 10.46 7.84
N GLN A 547 26.83 10.98 7.26
CA GLN A 547 26.77 12.00 6.21
C GLN A 547 25.94 13.21 6.65
N ALA A 548 26.26 13.79 7.81
CA ALA A 548 25.48 14.88 8.41
C ALA A 548 25.36 16.11 7.50
N GLU A 549 26.33 16.35 6.60
CA GLU A 549 26.38 17.48 5.68
C GLU A 549 25.76 17.16 4.30
N HIS A 550 25.22 15.96 4.10
CA HIS A 550 24.65 15.57 2.80
C HIS A 550 23.51 16.51 2.41
N PRO A 551 23.45 17.04 1.16
CA PRO A 551 22.44 18.02 0.73
C PRO A 551 21.00 17.60 1.00
N VAL A 552 20.67 16.31 0.83
CA VAL A 552 19.34 15.77 1.14
C VAL A 552 18.98 15.96 2.61
N ILE A 553 19.90 15.66 3.54
CA ILE A 553 19.66 15.79 4.99
C ILE A 553 19.56 17.26 5.39
N THR A 554 20.51 18.09 4.96
CA THR A 554 20.56 19.51 5.33
C THR A 554 19.37 20.29 4.77
N THR A 555 19.02 20.10 3.50
CA THR A 555 17.85 20.77 2.90
C THR A 555 16.55 20.34 3.60
N LEU A 556 16.37 19.03 3.81
CA LEU A 556 15.16 18.51 4.43
C LEU A 556 14.96 19.02 5.87
N THR A 557 16.03 19.05 6.67
CA THR A 557 15.95 19.43 8.09
C THR A 557 15.89 20.94 8.32
N GLN A 558 16.49 21.75 7.43
CA GLN A 558 16.54 23.21 7.56
C GLN A 558 15.42 23.92 6.79
N GLN A 559 15.02 23.40 5.62
CA GLN A 559 14.10 24.08 4.70
C GLN A 559 12.79 23.29 4.45
N GLY A 560 12.74 22.01 4.90
CA GLY A 560 11.57 21.16 4.81
C GLY A 560 11.42 20.43 3.48
N TYR A 561 10.29 19.68 3.38
CA TYR A 561 10.05 18.77 2.26
C TYR A 561 9.93 19.48 0.90
N GLY A 562 9.34 20.68 0.86
CA GLY A 562 9.18 21.43 -0.39
C GLY A 562 10.52 21.75 -1.05
N ALA A 563 11.47 22.31 -0.27
CA ALA A 563 12.81 22.63 -0.78
C ALA A 563 13.61 21.38 -1.20
N PHE A 564 13.47 20.28 -0.45
CA PHE A 564 14.01 18.99 -0.84
C PHE A 564 13.43 18.51 -2.18
N ALA A 565 12.13 18.61 -2.35
CA ALA A 565 11.46 18.15 -3.58
C ALA A 565 11.93 18.94 -4.81
N GLU A 566 12.12 20.27 -4.68
CA GLU A 566 12.66 21.11 -5.75
C GLU A 566 14.10 20.70 -6.11
N LEU A 567 14.95 20.47 -5.10
CA LEU A 567 16.32 20.00 -5.30
C LEU A 567 16.35 18.67 -6.07
N GLU A 568 15.53 17.72 -5.65
CA GLU A 568 15.47 16.39 -6.25
C GLU A 568 14.88 16.43 -7.66
N LEU A 569 13.83 17.23 -7.89
CA LEU A 569 13.25 17.43 -9.22
C LEU A 569 14.27 18.00 -10.20
N ALA A 570 15.08 19.00 -9.78
CA ALA A 570 16.12 19.56 -10.62
C ALA A 570 17.18 18.51 -11.01
N GLN A 571 17.61 17.65 -10.08
CA GLN A 571 18.54 16.56 -10.37
C GLN A 571 17.94 15.53 -11.34
N ARG A 572 16.68 15.14 -11.15
CA ARG A 572 15.99 14.21 -12.04
C ARG A 572 15.77 14.77 -13.44
N GLN A 573 15.57 16.07 -13.55
CA GLN A 573 15.43 16.75 -14.85
C GLN A 573 16.73 16.65 -15.66
N ILE A 574 17.88 16.91 -15.04
CA ILE A 574 19.19 16.80 -15.69
C ILE A 574 19.45 15.37 -16.18
N SER A 575 19.05 14.37 -15.38
CA SER A 575 19.28 12.95 -15.66
C SER A 575 18.15 12.29 -16.47
N LEU A 576 17.15 13.05 -16.90
CA LEU A 576 15.92 12.57 -17.58
C LEU A 576 15.22 11.42 -16.82
N LEU A 577 15.37 11.37 -15.49
CA LEU A 577 14.68 10.40 -14.64
C LEU A 577 13.20 10.80 -14.42
N PRO A 578 12.31 9.86 -14.07
CA PRO A 578 10.93 10.20 -13.73
C PRO A 578 10.84 11.30 -12.66
N PRO A 579 10.00 12.35 -12.86
CA PRO A 579 8.90 12.47 -13.83
C PRO A 579 9.27 13.05 -15.22
N PHE A 580 10.51 13.39 -15.48
CA PHE A 580 10.94 14.03 -16.73
C PHE A 580 11.23 13.04 -17.87
N GLY A 581 11.52 11.79 -17.53
CA GLY A 581 11.60 10.66 -18.42
C GLY A 581 10.64 9.54 -18.01
N TYR A 582 10.49 8.55 -18.87
CA TYR A 582 9.65 7.37 -18.62
C TYR A 582 10.51 6.13 -18.66
N MET A 583 10.25 5.20 -17.77
CA MET A 583 11.05 4.00 -17.60
C MET A 583 10.23 2.72 -17.75
N ALA A 584 10.90 1.69 -18.26
CA ALA A 584 10.38 0.33 -18.30
C ALA A 584 11.52 -0.65 -17.98
N VAL A 585 11.19 -1.77 -17.34
CA VAL A 585 12.17 -2.80 -17.00
C VAL A 585 11.70 -4.15 -17.51
N PHE A 586 12.49 -4.75 -18.39
CA PHE A 586 12.36 -6.17 -18.70
C PHE A 586 13.12 -6.99 -17.66
N LEU A 587 12.44 -7.93 -17.03
CA LEU A 587 13.01 -8.87 -16.08
C LEU A 587 12.83 -10.29 -16.63
N VAL A 588 13.94 -11.00 -16.83
CA VAL A 588 13.96 -12.39 -17.25
C VAL A 588 14.44 -13.28 -16.10
N GLN A 589 13.74 -14.39 -15.90
CA GLN A 589 14.05 -15.37 -14.88
C GLN A 589 14.23 -16.74 -15.54
N ALA A 590 15.34 -17.42 -15.24
CA ALA A 590 15.64 -18.75 -15.78
C ALA A 590 16.38 -19.61 -14.75
N ARG A 591 16.29 -20.94 -14.90
CA ARG A 591 17.06 -21.87 -14.06
C ARG A 591 18.57 -21.80 -14.30
N GLN A 592 18.96 -21.42 -15.50
CA GLN A 592 20.34 -21.25 -15.92
C GLN A 592 20.57 -19.78 -16.24
N GLU A 593 21.62 -19.21 -15.69
CA GLU A 593 21.91 -17.78 -15.77
C GLU A 593 22.09 -17.33 -17.23
N TYR A 594 22.86 -18.09 -18.01
CA TYR A 594 23.11 -17.77 -19.42
C TYR A 594 21.82 -17.65 -20.23
N ALA A 595 20.80 -18.47 -19.96
CA ALA A 595 19.54 -18.41 -20.72
C ALA A 595 18.77 -17.09 -20.50
N ALA A 596 18.90 -16.49 -19.32
CA ALA A 596 18.31 -15.18 -19.06
C ALA A 596 19.11 -14.05 -19.74
N TYR A 597 20.45 -14.14 -19.72
CA TYR A 597 21.32 -13.20 -20.43
C TYR A 597 21.14 -13.28 -21.93
N ASP A 598 21.16 -14.48 -22.51
CA ASP A 598 21.05 -14.69 -23.96
C ASP A 598 19.75 -14.09 -24.51
N LEU A 599 18.63 -14.28 -23.81
CA LEU A 599 17.34 -13.72 -24.23
C LEU A 599 17.34 -12.17 -24.22
N LEU A 600 17.92 -11.54 -23.20
CA LEU A 600 17.99 -10.07 -23.13
C LEU A 600 19.08 -9.50 -24.05
N THR A 601 20.18 -10.21 -24.27
CA THR A 601 21.21 -9.84 -25.24
C THR A 601 20.63 -9.86 -26.67
N TRP A 602 19.88 -10.91 -27.00
CA TRP A 602 19.16 -10.96 -28.27
C TRP A 602 18.21 -9.79 -28.45
N LEU A 603 17.49 -9.40 -27.37
CA LEU A 603 16.59 -8.24 -27.42
C LEU A 603 17.36 -6.93 -27.61
N GLN A 604 18.51 -6.79 -26.96
CA GLN A 604 19.42 -5.64 -27.11
C GLN A 604 19.98 -5.53 -28.54
N GLU A 605 20.41 -6.64 -29.13
CA GLU A 605 20.86 -6.70 -30.51
C GLU A 605 19.76 -6.26 -31.48
N HIS A 606 18.51 -6.65 -31.22
CA HIS A 606 17.34 -6.23 -32.00
C HIS A 606 17.08 -4.72 -31.93
N ILE A 607 17.19 -4.13 -30.73
CA ILE A 607 17.07 -2.67 -30.54
C ILE A 607 18.15 -1.92 -31.32
N SER A 608 19.33 -2.51 -31.45
CA SER A 608 20.49 -1.92 -32.14
C SER A 608 20.43 -2.05 -33.66
N GLN A 609 19.49 -2.82 -34.22
CA GLN A 609 19.33 -2.94 -35.67
C GLN A 609 18.91 -1.60 -36.29
N PRO A 610 19.43 -1.21 -37.49
CA PRO A 610 19.17 0.09 -38.10
C PRO A 610 17.68 0.43 -38.22
N ASP A 611 16.89 -0.53 -38.66
CA ASP A 611 15.44 -0.36 -38.86
C ASP A 611 14.71 -0.09 -37.54
N PHE A 612 15.09 -0.78 -36.44
CA PHE A 612 14.51 -0.58 -35.11
C PHE A 612 15.04 0.69 -34.46
N ALA A 613 16.33 0.95 -34.58
CA ALA A 613 17.00 2.13 -34.01
C ALA A 613 16.42 3.45 -34.56
N ALA A 614 16.01 3.46 -35.84
CA ALA A 614 15.33 4.60 -36.45
C ALA A 614 13.97 4.90 -35.80
N HIS A 615 13.26 3.87 -35.31
CA HIS A 615 11.99 4.01 -34.59
C HIS A 615 12.18 4.24 -33.07
N ALA A 616 13.36 3.91 -32.54
CA ALA A 616 13.74 4.03 -31.13
C ALA A 616 14.67 5.23 -30.86
N GLN A 617 14.52 6.29 -31.64
CA GLN A 617 15.28 7.53 -31.43
C GLN A 617 15.10 8.01 -29.98
N ASP A 618 16.18 8.47 -29.34
CA ASP A 618 16.26 8.90 -27.94
C ASP A 618 16.04 7.79 -26.88
N LEU A 619 15.92 6.52 -27.28
CA LEU A 619 15.85 5.41 -26.35
C LEU A 619 17.24 5.20 -25.72
N GLN A 620 17.29 5.27 -24.41
CA GLN A 620 18.43 4.79 -23.63
C GLN A 620 18.07 3.41 -23.04
N TYR A 621 19.03 2.49 -23.04
CA TYR A 621 18.87 1.19 -22.41
C TYR A 621 20.13 0.79 -21.66
N PHE A 622 19.93 0.10 -20.52
CA PHE A 622 20.97 -0.32 -19.61
C PHE A 622 20.80 -1.82 -19.32
N GLY A 623 21.89 -2.55 -19.48
CA GLY A 623 21.88 -4.01 -19.34
C GLY A 623 21.98 -4.72 -20.70
N PRO A 624 21.94 -6.07 -20.74
CA PRO A 624 21.54 -6.97 -19.65
C PRO A 624 22.44 -6.91 -18.42
N MET A 625 21.84 -6.88 -17.22
CA MET A 625 22.55 -6.85 -15.96
C MET A 625 21.82 -7.66 -14.89
N PRO A 626 22.49 -8.14 -13.83
CA PRO A 626 21.81 -8.80 -12.73
C PRO A 626 20.73 -7.91 -12.14
N ALA A 627 19.59 -8.46 -11.79
CA ALA A 627 18.60 -7.74 -11.00
C ALA A 627 19.13 -7.48 -9.57
N ALA A 628 18.53 -6.54 -8.82
CA ALA A 628 18.91 -6.23 -7.43
C ALA A 628 19.02 -7.48 -6.53
N MET A 629 18.25 -8.52 -6.83
CA MET A 629 18.44 -9.87 -6.29
C MET A 629 18.69 -10.81 -7.47
N PRO A 630 19.95 -11.16 -7.77
CA PRO A 630 20.32 -11.93 -8.95
C PRO A 630 19.76 -13.34 -8.98
N LYS A 631 19.50 -13.95 -7.80
CA LYS A 631 18.89 -15.27 -7.70
C LYS A 631 17.77 -15.31 -6.66
N ARG A 632 16.61 -15.87 -7.04
CA ARG A 632 15.46 -16.06 -6.14
C ARG A 632 14.76 -17.38 -6.47
N ALA A 633 14.52 -18.22 -5.46
CA ALA A 633 13.82 -19.50 -5.60
C ALA A 633 14.41 -20.38 -6.74
N ASN A 634 15.74 -20.52 -6.79
CA ASN A 634 16.50 -21.24 -7.82
C ASN A 634 16.32 -20.68 -9.26
N GLN A 635 15.89 -19.44 -9.41
CA GLN A 635 15.83 -18.75 -10.69
C GLN A 635 16.85 -17.60 -10.69
N PHE A 636 17.72 -17.58 -11.68
CA PHE A 636 18.57 -16.42 -11.96
C PHE A 636 17.72 -15.31 -12.58
N ARG A 637 18.01 -14.07 -12.21
CA ARG A 637 17.23 -12.89 -12.58
C ARG A 637 18.12 -11.85 -13.23
N VAL A 638 17.86 -11.57 -14.48
CA VAL A 638 18.57 -10.58 -15.30
C VAL A 638 17.57 -9.56 -15.78
N GLN A 639 17.98 -8.29 -15.78
CA GLN A 639 17.11 -7.18 -16.18
C GLN A 639 17.75 -6.31 -17.26
N MET A 640 16.91 -5.65 -18.01
CA MET A 640 17.26 -4.58 -18.94
C MET A 640 16.32 -3.42 -18.69
N GLN A 641 16.88 -2.24 -18.44
CA GLN A 641 16.14 -1.01 -18.22
C GLN A 641 16.05 -0.22 -19.53
N LEU A 642 14.89 0.33 -19.81
CA LEU A 642 14.64 1.22 -20.93
C LEU A 642 14.21 2.58 -20.39
N GLN A 643 14.69 3.65 -21.01
CA GLN A 643 14.34 5.02 -20.65
C GLN A 643 14.12 5.85 -21.90
N HIS A 644 13.08 6.69 -21.90
CA HIS A 644 12.76 7.55 -23.03
C HIS A 644 12.09 8.85 -22.56
N PRO A 645 12.38 10.02 -23.15
CA PRO A 645 11.73 11.29 -22.79
C PRO A 645 10.24 11.35 -23.14
N SER A 646 9.76 10.52 -24.08
CA SER A 646 8.37 10.45 -24.50
C SER A 646 7.72 9.15 -24.06
N ARG A 647 6.61 9.25 -23.29
CA ARG A 647 5.82 8.10 -22.83
C ARG A 647 5.24 7.30 -24.00
N SER A 648 4.68 7.95 -24.99
CA SER A 648 4.06 7.28 -26.13
C SER A 648 5.07 6.49 -26.97
N HIS A 649 6.27 7.01 -27.15
CA HIS A 649 7.34 6.29 -27.85
C HIS A 649 7.81 5.08 -27.03
N LEU A 650 8.07 5.24 -25.73
CA LEU A 650 8.44 4.11 -24.86
C LEU A 650 7.37 3.00 -24.90
N GLN A 651 6.10 3.37 -24.84
CA GLN A 651 4.98 2.40 -24.90
C GLN A 651 4.95 1.65 -26.24
N ASN A 652 5.19 2.33 -27.37
CA ASN A 652 5.24 1.68 -28.68
C ASN A 652 6.44 0.74 -28.81
N ILE A 653 7.63 1.18 -28.34
CA ILE A 653 8.83 0.36 -28.29
C ILE A 653 8.58 -0.88 -27.43
N CYS A 654 8.10 -0.72 -26.21
CA CYS A 654 7.80 -1.84 -25.32
C CYS A 654 6.82 -2.84 -25.93
N ARG A 655 5.79 -2.37 -26.65
CA ARG A 655 4.83 -3.23 -27.34
C ARG A 655 5.50 -4.09 -28.42
N GLN A 656 6.37 -3.48 -29.23
CA GLN A 656 7.11 -4.20 -30.27
C GLN A 656 8.07 -5.23 -29.66
N LEU A 657 8.79 -4.86 -28.60
CA LEU A 657 9.69 -5.77 -27.90
C LEU A 657 8.97 -6.93 -27.21
N CYS A 658 7.79 -6.69 -26.62
CA CYS A 658 6.95 -7.76 -26.08
C CYS A 658 6.52 -8.73 -27.18
N TRP A 659 6.06 -8.20 -28.34
CA TRP A 659 5.67 -9.03 -29.47
C TRP A 659 6.84 -9.89 -29.98
N LEU A 660 8.05 -9.32 -30.08
CA LEU A 660 9.26 -10.04 -30.46
C LEU A 660 9.59 -11.17 -29.47
N LEU A 661 9.53 -10.88 -28.18
CA LEU A 661 9.76 -11.88 -27.13
C LEU A 661 8.73 -13.02 -27.19
N GLU A 662 7.46 -12.73 -27.46
CA GLU A 662 6.42 -13.75 -27.61
C GLU A 662 6.68 -14.71 -28.80
N GLN A 663 7.32 -14.23 -29.86
CA GLN A 663 7.69 -15.03 -31.02
C GLN A 663 8.99 -15.82 -30.84
N HIS A 664 9.85 -15.39 -29.89
CA HIS A 664 11.17 -16.01 -29.71
C HIS A 664 11.06 -17.40 -29.05
N PRO A 665 11.63 -18.48 -29.63
CA PRO A 665 11.50 -19.85 -29.08
C PRO A 665 11.98 -19.98 -27.63
N GLU A 666 13.10 -19.33 -27.29
CA GLU A 666 13.70 -19.40 -25.96
C GLU A 666 12.88 -18.69 -24.88
N SER A 667 12.00 -17.76 -25.25
CA SER A 667 11.10 -17.09 -24.31
C SER A 667 10.17 -18.06 -23.57
N LYS A 668 9.88 -19.22 -24.17
CA LYS A 668 9.07 -20.28 -23.56
C LYS A 668 9.81 -21.05 -22.45
N LYS A 669 11.14 -21.01 -22.45
CA LYS A 669 12.01 -21.65 -21.44
C LYS A 669 12.32 -20.73 -20.27
N CYS A 670 12.12 -19.42 -20.47
CA CYS A 670 12.33 -18.37 -19.48
C CYS A 670 10.99 -17.79 -19.02
N ARG A 671 10.92 -17.30 -17.78
CA ARG A 671 9.83 -16.47 -17.34
C ARG A 671 10.25 -15.01 -17.50
N TRP A 672 9.63 -14.28 -18.38
CA TRP A 672 9.88 -12.85 -18.53
C TRP A 672 8.69 -12.01 -18.11
N SER A 673 8.94 -10.76 -17.78
CA SER A 673 7.92 -9.77 -17.44
C SER A 673 8.42 -8.37 -17.75
N LEU A 674 7.49 -7.50 -18.10
CA LEU A 674 7.73 -6.07 -18.27
C LEU A 674 7.12 -5.29 -17.12
N ASP A 675 7.85 -4.34 -16.58
CA ASP A 675 7.36 -3.38 -15.58
C ASP A 675 7.43 -1.97 -16.16
N ILE A 676 6.28 -1.38 -16.41
CA ILE A 676 6.13 0.01 -16.85
C ILE A 676 6.04 0.90 -15.61
N ASP A 677 6.75 2.01 -15.60
CA ASP A 677 6.87 2.93 -14.47
C ASP A 677 7.27 2.20 -13.16
N PRO A 678 8.46 1.54 -13.15
CA PRO A 678 8.92 0.78 -12.01
C PRO A 678 9.10 1.67 -10.78
N GLN A 679 8.76 1.14 -9.62
CA GLN A 679 8.98 1.82 -8.34
C GLN A 679 10.24 1.31 -7.62
N GLU A 680 10.78 0.16 -8.02
CA GLU A 680 12.04 -0.43 -7.53
C GLU A 680 12.87 -0.86 -8.75
N LEU A 681 14.18 -0.61 -8.72
CA LEU A 681 15.13 -0.97 -9.77
C LEU A 681 16.09 -2.08 -9.33
#